data_7b61b83beb3cfdea1aebd3e70f2622f8
#
_entry.id   7b61b83beb3cfdea1aebd3e70f2622f8
#
_cell.length_a   1.000
_cell.length_b   1.000
_cell.length_c   1.000
_cell.angle_alpha   90.00
_cell.angle_beta   90.00
_cell.angle_gamma   90.00
#
_symmetry.space_group_name_H-M   'P 1'
#
loop_
_entity.id
_entity.type
_entity.pdbx_description
1 polymer ?
#
loop_
_entity_poly.entity_id
_entity_poly.type
_entity_poly.pdbx_seq_one_letter_code
_entity_poly.pdbx_strand_id
1 'polypeptide(L)'
;MDEINFVVKETNLDKTNIQNTLQLFNEGATIPFIARYRKERTGGLDELQIAQIREVSKKYNDAIQRQQTIIKAITEQGKITNELTERINSTFDLLTLEDLYLPYKTKRVTRGEKAKKLGLEPLAKMVMAQKGGEFSRMVESFNKNGELTEEDVQQGVKDIIAEWINEHEITRSRLRQLFQRKAILVSKVAKGKSEEGEKYKDYFEFSELLSKVPSHRFLAIFRGEKEDILTIKAQPLKEDAINLLESIYLKTSDSLGELVKEACKESYARLLSVSLENEVLNELKIKSDKEAIKVFAVNLKQLLLASPLGAKRVLAIDPGFRTGCKVVCLDEQGNLLNNQTIYPHPPQNERDKASAKISQLVQMYKIEAIAIGDATAGRETENLIRKVRFDRDVEVYSVREDGASIYSASPIARKEFPDYDVTVRGAVSIGRRLLDPLSELVKIDPKSIGVGQYQHEVNQNLLKESLDDVVVSAVNTVGVDVNLASPYLLQYVSGLGPSLAENIVKHRTDCGTFKSRKELMKVKSLGAKSFEQAAGFLRIQGAEYPLDNSAVHPESYAVVEKMAKKLKTTLQELVGNKELIEQIKHADFSDVDKFTFDDIINELKKPGRDPRKKAKVFEFDAALKSIEQLRMGMKLPGIVTNVTDFGAFVNIGIKENGLIHKSQLADVFVVNPSDFISLHEHLVVEIVSLDIERKRIGLKKVSKT
;
A
#
# COMPACT_ATOMS: atom_id res chain seq x y z
N MET A 1 -20.71 -7.27 22.31
CA MET A 1 -19.25 -7.16 22.59
C MET A 1 -18.88 -5.70 22.38
N ASP A 2 -18.15 -5.09 23.30
CA ASP A 2 -17.66 -3.71 23.14
C ASP A 2 -16.44 -3.64 22.20
N GLU A 3 -16.08 -2.44 21.78
CA GLU A 3 -14.98 -2.16 20.87
C GLU A 3 -13.64 -2.74 21.36
N ILE A 4 -13.34 -2.52 22.64
CA ILE A 4 -12.06 -2.96 23.23
C ILE A 4 -11.95 -4.48 23.16
N ASN A 5 -12.97 -5.21 23.61
CA ASN A 5 -12.97 -6.67 23.58
C ASN A 5 -12.95 -7.23 22.14
N PHE A 6 -13.57 -6.53 21.17
CA PHE A 6 -13.47 -6.88 19.76
C PHE A 6 -12.03 -6.75 19.25
N VAL A 7 -11.39 -5.61 19.55
CA VAL A 7 -10.00 -5.36 19.13
C VAL A 7 -9.04 -6.36 19.80
N VAL A 8 -9.23 -6.68 21.08
CA VAL A 8 -8.43 -7.73 21.78
C VAL A 8 -8.52 -9.06 21.04
N LYS A 9 -9.74 -9.48 20.69
CA LYS A 9 -9.99 -10.76 19.99
C LYS A 9 -9.31 -10.83 18.64
N GLU A 10 -9.36 -9.74 17.88
CA GLU A 10 -8.83 -9.70 16.50
C GLU A 10 -7.30 -9.48 16.44
N THR A 11 -6.72 -8.80 17.44
CA THR A 11 -5.28 -8.45 17.44
C THR A 11 -4.45 -9.32 18.36
N ASN A 12 -5.06 -9.95 19.35
CA ASN A 12 -4.39 -10.67 20.44
C ASN A 12 -3.40 -9.81 21.25
N LEU A 13 -3.62 -8.48 21.27
CA LEU A 13 -2.84 -7.53 22.05
C LEU A 13 -3.43 -7.34 23.45
N ASP A 14 -2.62 -6.79 24.37
CA ASP A 14 -3.05 -6.50 25.73
C ASP A 14 -4.19 -5.48 25.77
N LYS A 15 -5.19 -5.75 26.63
CA LYS A 15 -6.41 -4.94 26.75
C LYS A 15 -6.12 -3.50 27.19
N THR A 16 -5.22 -3.31 28.14
CA THR A 16 -4.86 -1.99 28.68
C THR A 16 -4.15 -1.15 27.60
N ASN A 17 -3.25 -1.78 26.85
CA ASN A 17 -2.52 -1.14 25.76
C ASN A 17 -3.47 -0.70 24.63
N ILE A 18 -4.46 -1.54 24.29
CA ILE A 18 -5.49 -1.20 23.30
C ILE A 18 -6.33 -0.02 23.80
N GLN A 19 -6.83 -0.07 25.05
CA GLN A 19 -7.65 0.99 25.62
C GLN A 19 -6.94 2.33 25.60
N ASN A 20 -5.68 2.36 26.04
CA ASN A 20 -4.86 3.58 26.04
C ASN A 20 -4.60 4.08 24.61
N THR A 21 -4.36 3.18 23.64
CA THR A 21 -4.14 3.55 22.24
C THR A 21 -5.42 4.17 21.63
N LEU A 22 -6.59 3.57 21.86
CA LEU A 22 -7.87 4.13 21.40
C LEU A 22 -8.16 5.48 22.05
N GLN A 23 -7.84 5.66 23.33
CA GLN A 23 -7.95 6.94 24.00
C GLN A 23 -7.05 8.00 23.36
N LEU A 24 -5.78 7.66 23.06
CA LEU A 24 -4.85 8.57 22.37
C LEU A 24 -5.36 8.95 20.97
N PHE A 25 -5.96 8.03 20.22
CA PHE A 25 -6.62 8.37 18.95
C PHE A 25 -7.79 9.33 19.13
N ASN A 26 -8.63 9.15 20.15
CA ASN A 26 -9.72 10.07 20.47
C ASN A 26 -9.21 11.46 20.90
N GLU A 27 -8.04 11.50 21.53
CA GLU A 27 -7.32 12.74 21.81
C GLU A 27 -6.69 13.35 20.53
N GLY A 28 -6.78 12.67 19.37
CA GLY A 28 -6.28 13.10 18.06
C GLY A 28 -4.77 12.93 17.90
N ALA A 29 -4.16 12.03 18.67
CA ALA A 29 -2.75 11.70 18.50
C ALA A 29 -2.52 10.87 17.22
N THR A 30 -1.39 11.10 16.55
CA THR A 30 -1.00 10.40 15.33
C THR A 30 -0.22 9.12 15.65
N ILE A 31 -0.20 8.16 14.72
CA ILE A 31 0.53 6.89 14.90
C ILE A 31 2.01 7.12 15.22
N PRO A 32 2.79 7.94 14.48
CA PRO A 32 4.19 8.17 14.80
C PRO A 32 4.41 8.79 16.17
N PHE A 33 3.51 9.70 16.59
CA PHE A 33 3.60 10.32 17.92
C PHE A 33 3.37 9.31 19.03
N ILE A 34 2.34 8.46 18.90
CA ILE A 34 2.02 7.40 19.87
C ILE A 34 3.20 6.42 19.96
N ALA A 35 3.67 5.92 18.83
CA ALA A 35 4.74 4.91 18.76
C ALA A 35 6.07 5.42 19.32
N ARG A 36 6.33 6.72 19.24
CA ARG A 36 7.62 7.28 19.67
C ARG A 36 7.57 7.92 21.05
N TYR A 37 6.51 8.66 21.37
CA TYR A 37 6.46 9.52 22.57
C TYR A 37 5.39 9.13 23.59
N ARG A 38 4.68 8.01 23.40
CA ARG A 38 3.66 7.50 24.35
C ARG A 38 3.79 5.98 24.57
N LYS A 39 5.02 5.47 24.46
CA LYS A 39 5.33 4.04 24.66
C LYS A 39 4.95 3.58 26.08
N GLU A 40 5.15 4.42 27.08
CA GLU A 40 4.78 4.16 28.48
C GLU A 40 3.29 3.90 28.65
N ARG A 41 2.45 4.61 27.89
CA ARG A 41 0.99 4.43 27.92
C ARG A 41 0.55 3.17 27.17
N THR A 42 1.23 2.83 26.08
CA THR A 42 0.83 1.76 25.17
C THR A 42 1.60 0.44 25.39
N GLY A 43 2.47 0.37 26.42
CA GLY A 43 3.27 -0.82 26.71
C GLY A 43 4.30 -1.12 25.61
N GLY A 44 4.76 -0.09 24.89
CA GLY A 44 5.81 -0.22 23.88
C GLY A 44 5.31 -0.72 22.52
N LEU A 45 4.03 -0.58 22.20
CA LEU A 45 3.48 -0.93 20.88
C LEU A 45 4.22 -0.18 19.76
N ASP A 46 4.54 -0.89 18.69
CA ASP A 46 5.14 -0.32 17.49
C ASP A 46 4.11 0.31 16.53
N GLU A 47 4.58 1.01 15.49
CA GLU A 47 3.71 1.65 14.50
C GLU A 47 2.76 0.67 13.81
N LEU A 48 3.19 -0.58 13.56
CA LEU A 48 2.37 -1.59 12.89
C LEU A 48 1.24 -2.07 13.79
N GLN A 49 1.53 -2.32 15.07
CA GLN A 49 0.55 -2.73 16.06
C GLN A 49 -0.49 -1.63 16.31
N ILE A 50 -0.03 -0.37 16.41
CA ILE A 50 -0.93 0.79 16.58
C ILE A 50 -1.81 0.98 15.33
N ALA A 51 -1.25 0.84 14.13
CA ALA A 51 -2.03 0.87 12.88
C ALA A 51 -3.05 -0.26 12.81
N GLN A 52 -2.69 -1.47 13.27
CA GLN A 52 -3.60 -2.61 13.34
C GLN A 52 -4.78 -2.34 14.28
N ILE A 53 -4.54 -1.75 15.46
CA ILE A 53 -5.61 -1.34 16.38
C ILE A 53 -6.57 -0.37 15.69
N ARG A 54 -6.05 0.63 14.96
CA ARG A 54 -6.86 1.59 14.20
C ARG A 54 -7.71 0.90 13.12
N GLU A 55 -7.12 -0.03 12.34
CA GLU A 55 -7.83 -0.77 11.30
C GLU A 55 -8.96 -1.64 11.89
N VAL A 56 -8.69 -2.34 12.98
CA VAL A 56 -9.69 -3.22 13.62
C VAL A 56 -10.79 -2.41 14.30
N SER A 57 -10.46 -1.28 14.95
CA SER A 57 -11.44 -0.34 15.47
C SER A 57 -12.37 0.20 14.38
N LYS A 58 -11.83 0.56 13.21
CA LYS A 58 -12.62 0.97 12.03
C LYS A 58 -13.58 -0.14 11.59
N LYS A 59 -13.12 -1.39 11.51
CA LYS A 59 -14.00 -2.54 11.19
C LYS A 59 -15.14 -2.71 12.18
N TYR A 60 -14.85 -2.56 13.47
CA TYR A 60 -15.89 -2.59 14.51
C TYR A 60 -16.95 -1.51 14.28
N ASN A 61 -16.51 -0.27 14.07
CA ASN A 61 -17.41 0.86 13.84
C ASN A 61 -18.24 0.71 12.56
N ASP A 62 -17.64 0.20 11.49
CA ASP A 62 -18.33 -0.12 10.23
C ASP A 62 -19.41 -1.19 10.46
N ALA A 63 -19.11 -2.23 11.25
CA ALA A 63 -20.08 -3.27 11.60
C ALA A 63 -21.25 -2.71 12.44
N ILE A 64 -20.98 -1.89 13.46
CA ILE A 64 -22.01 -1.22 14.28
C ILE A 64 -22.91 -0.33 13.43
N GLN A 65 -22.33 0.48 12.55
CA GLN A 65 -23.09 1.32 11.64
C GLN A 65 -23.99 0.49 10.71
N ARG A 66 -23.48 -0.65 10.24
CA ARG A 66 -24.25 -1.56 9.39
C ARG A 66 -25.38 -2.23 10.15
N GLN A 67 -25.15 -2.70 11.39
CA GLN A 67 -26.18 -3.25 12.27
C GLN A 67 -27.33 -2.25 12.44
N GLN A 68 -27.02 -0.99 12.77
CA GLN A 68 -28.02 0.06 12.96
C GLN A 68 -28.84 0.30 11.68
N THR A 69 -28.18 0.33 10.52
CA THR A 69 -28.83 0.50 9.22
C THR A 69 -29.80 -0.64 8.92
N ILE A 70 -29.38 -1.88 9.19
CA ILE A 70 -30.20 -3.08 8.97
C ILE A 70 -31.41 -3.09 9.92
N ILE A 71 -31.19 -2.86 11.21
CA ILE A 71 -32.27 -2.82 12.22
C ILE A 71 -33.30 -1.76 11.82
N LYS A 72 -32.86 -0.55 11.46
CA LYS A 72 -33.75 0.52 11.00
C LYS A 72 -34.60 0.08 9.81
N ALA A 73 -33.97 -0.48 8.78
CA ALA A 73 -34.65 -0.89 7.55
C ALA A 73 -35.68 -2.01 7.78
N ILE A 74 -35.40 -2.96 8.69
CA ILE A 74 -36.35 -4.04 9.05
C ILE A 74 -37.50 -3.52 9.94
N THR A 75 -37.17 -2.59 10.83
CA THR A 75 -38.18 -1.93 11.71
C THR A 75 -39.16 -1.14 10.86
N GLU A 76 -38.74 -0.39 9.89
CA GLU A 76 -39.62 0.36 8.95
C GLU A 76 -40.55 -0.57 8.15
N GLN A 77 -40.18 -1.83 7.96
CA GLN A 77 -41.04 -2.86 7.36
C GLN A 77 -41.97 -3.55 8.34
N GLY A 78 -41.88 -3.25 9.63
CA GLY A 78 -42.69 -3.89 10.70
C GLY A 78 -42.36 -5.36 10.94
N LYS A 79 -41.16 -5.82 10.51
CA LYS A 79 -40.73 -7.24 10.55
C LYS A 79 -39.66 -7.53 11.60
N ILE A 80 -39.26 -6.55 12.39
CA ILE A 80 -38.23 -6.72 13.42
C ILE A 80 -38.79 -7.58 14.58
N THR A 81 -37.95 -8.49 15.09
CA THR A 81 -38.22 -9.29 16.30
C THR A 81 -37.06 -9.12 17.27
N ASN A 82 -37.32 -9.38 18.58
CA ASN A 82 -36.27 -9.30 19.60
C ASN A 82 -35.12 -10.28 19.30
N GLU A 83 -35.46 -11.52 18.92
CA GLU A 83 -34.47 -12.55 18.55
C GLU A 83 -33.56 -12.10 17.38
N LEU A 84 -34.19 -11.53 16.33
CA LEU A 84 -33.43 -11.03 15.17
C LEU A 84 -32.54 -9.84 15.56
N THR A 85 -33.04 -8.95 16.42
CA THR A 85 -32.26 -7.82 16.93
C THR A 85 -31.02 -8.28 17.72
N GLU A 86 -31.20 -9.28 18.60
CA GLU A 86 -30.09 -9.86 19.36
C GLU A 86 -29.04 -10.52 18.43
N ARG A 87 -29.49 -11.26 17.42
CA ARG A 87 -28.60 -11.88 16.43
C ARG A 87 -27.83 -10.85 15.63
N ILE A 88 -28.49 -9.79 15.15
CA ILE A 88 -27.81 -8.70 14.43
C ILE A 88 -26.80 -8.02 15.34
N ASN A 89 -27.15 -7.66 16.57
CA ASN A 89 -26.27 -6.97 17.52
C ASN A 89 -25.06 -7.82 17.97
N SER A 90 -25.19 -9.15 17.94
CA SER A 90 -24.10 -10.06 18.29
C SER A 90 -23.15 -10.38 17.14
N THR A 91 -23.48 -9.98 15.90
CA THR A 91 -22.75 -10.30 14.67
C THR A 91 -21.92 -9.11 14.21
N PHE A 92 -20.60 -9.27 14.12
CA PHE A 92 -19.67 -8.24 13.67
C PHE A 92 -19.06 -8.55 12.29
N ASP A 93 -19.38 -9.70 11.72
CA ASP A 93 -19.01 -10.07 10.35
C ASP A 93 -20.03 -9.49 9.36
N LEU A 94 -19.54 -8.65 8.43
CA LEU A 94 -20.40 -7.97 7.46
C LEU A 94 -21.12 -8.94 6.51
N LEU A 95 -20.50 -10.06 6.15
CA LEU A 95 -21.13 -11.05 5.28
C LEU A 95 -22.32 -11.72 5.98
N THR A 96 -22.15 -12.11 7.23
CA THR A 96 -23.21 -12.68 8.05
C THR A 96 -24.33 -11.67 8.29
N LEU A 97 -24.01 -10.38 8.48
CA LEU A 97 -25.01 -9.31 8.59
C LEU A 97 -25.82 -9.16 7.28
N GLU A 98 -25.18 -9.26 6.13
CA GLU A 98 -25.87 -9.22 4.83
C GLU A 98 -26.77 -10.44 4.63
N ASP A 99 -26.35 -11.63 5.05
CA ASP A 99 -27.16 -12.84 4.99
C ASP A 99 -28.42 -12.71 5.90
N LEU A 100 -28.28 -12.18 7.12
CA LEU A 100 -29.40 -11.90 8.01
C LEU A 100 -30.38 -10.86 7.41
N TYR A 101 -29.87 -9.89 6.67
CA TYR A 101 -30.69 -8.85 6.04
C TYR A 101 -31.32 -9.30 4.72
N LEU A 102 -30.76 -10.31 4.04
CA LEU A 102 -31.16 -10.72 2.68
C LEU A 102 -32.67 -10.99 2.50
N PRO A 103 -33.40 -11.64 3.46
CA PRO A 103 -34.84 -11.85 3.37
C PRO A 103 -35.68 -10.56 3.42
N TYR A 104 -35.12 -9.49 3.99
CA TYR A 104 -35.79 -8.21 4.23
C TYR A 104 -35.39 -7.12 3.21
N LYS A 105 -34.37 -7.41 2.38
CA LYS A 105 -33.87 -6.46 1.39
C LYS A 105 -34.94 -6.21 0.31
N THR A 106 -35.22 -4.93 0.06
CA THR A 106 -36.14 -4.53 -1.02
C THR A 106 -35.64 -5.03 -2.37
N LYS A 107 -36.39 -5.89 -3.03
CA LYS A 107 -36.03 -6.52 -4.30
C LYS A 107 -36.88 -6.00 -5.44
N ARG A 108 -36.40 -6.12 -6.68
CA ARG A 108 -37.29 -6.07 -7.85
C ARG A 108 -38.20 -7.29 -7.81
N VAL A 109 -39.41 -7.20 -8.44
CA VAL A 109 -40.37 -8.31 -8.49
C VAL A 109 -39.69 -9.56 -9.04
N THR A 110 -39.47 -10.55 -8.18
CA THR A 110 -38.85 -11.83 -8.51
C THR A 110 -39.86 -12.84 -9.05
N ARG A 111 -39.37 -13.98 -9.56
CA ARG A 111 -40.26 -15.07 -10.00
C ARG A 111 -41.07 -15.65 -8.81
N GLY A 112 -40.40 -15.87 -7.66
CA GLY A 112 -41.05 -16.35 -6.46
C GLY A 112 -42.08 -15.35 -5.89
N GLU A 113 -41.79 -14.03 -5.95
CA GLU A 113 -42.78 -13.01 -5.57
C GLU A 113 -44.01 -13.00 -6.49
N LYS A 114 -43.83 -13.21 -7.80
CA LYS A 114 -44.94 -13.37 -8.72
C LYS A 114 -45.78 -14.59 -8.34
N ALA A 115 -45.12 -15.72 -8.06
CA ALA A 115 -45.79 -16.94 -7.63
C ALA A 115 -46.52 -16.78 -6.27
N LYS A 116 -45.94 -16.04 -5.32
CA LYS A 116 -46.62 -15.71 -4.04
C LYS A 116 -47.87 -14.86 -4.27
N LYS A 117 -47.82 -13.89 -5.19
CA LYS A 117 -49.02 -13.09 -5.56
C LYS A 117 -50.13 -13.91 -6.16
N LEU A 118 -49.78 -15.03 -6.84
CA LEU A 118 -50.75 -15.99 -7.36
C LEU A 118 -51.28 -16.95 -6.26
N GLY A 119 -50.91 -16.74 -4.97
CA GLY A 119 -51.41 -17.52 -3.85
C GLY A 119 -50.74 -18.89 -3.65
N LEU A 120 -49.57 -19.15 -4.32
CA LEU A 120 -48.92 -20.48 -4.28
C LEU A 120 -48.05 -20.71 -3.04
N GLU A 121 -47.87 -19.73 -2.16
CA GLU A 121 -47.01 -19.85 -0.99
C GLU A 121 -47.44 -20.97 -0.02
N PRO A 122 -48.73 -21.15 0.33
CA PRO A 122 -49.15 -22.27 1.19
C PRO A 122 -48.79 -23.63 0.59
N LEU A 123 -48.98 -23.81 -0.73
CA LEU A 123 -48.61 -25.02 -1.42
C LEU A 123 -47.11 -25.30 -1.39
N ALA A 124 -46.29 -24.25 -1.59
CA ALA A 124 -44.84 -24.36 -1.45
C ALA A 124 -44.43 -24.78 -0.04
N LYS A 125 -45.12 -24.32 1.01
CA LYS A 125 -44.90 -24.75 2.41
C LYS A 125 -45.21 -26.23 2.60
N MET A 126 -46.32 -26.71 2.01
CA MET A 126 -46.70 -28.12 2.08
C MET A 126 -45.65 -29.01 1.37
N VAL A 127 -45.20 -28.63 0.15
CA VAL A 127 -44.14 -29.32 -0.59
C VAL A 127 -42.84 -29.35 0.22
N MET A 128 -42.45 -28.23 0.80
CA MET A 128 -41.23 -28.14 1.62
C MET A 128 -41.29 -28.97 2.90
N ALA A 129 -42.48 -29.17 3.47
CA ALA A 129 -42.69 -30.04 4.63
C ALA A 129 -42.47 -31.50 4.33
N GLN A 130 -42.70 -31.97 3.08
CA GLN A 130 -42.53 -33.36 2.61
C GLN A 130 -43.22 -34.39 3.52
N LYS A 131 -44.48 -34.15 3.89
CA LYS A 131 -45.26 -35.01 4.81
C LYS A 131 -46.03 -36.09 4.04
N GLY A 132 -45.71 -36.35 2.75
CA GLY A 132 -46.40 -37.28 1.88
C GLY A 132 -47.61 -36.63 1.18
N GLY A 133 -48.08 -37.29 0.13
CA GLY A 133 -49.20 -36.85 -0.71
C GLY A 133 -48.81 -36.77 -2.21
N GLU A 134 -49.83 -36.81 -3.08
CA GLU A 134 -49.59 -36.60 -4.51
C GLU A 134 -49.73 -35.13 -4.84
N PHE A 135 -48.70 -34.57 -5.52
CA PHE A 135 -48.66 -33.15 -5.87
C PHE A 135 -49.87 -32.72 -6.70
N SER A 136 -50.31 -33.53 -7.68
CA SER A 136 -51.45 -33.21 -8.55
C SER A 136 -52.75 -33.02 -7.75
N ARG A 137 -53.01 -33.86 -6.72
CA ARG A 137 -54.17 -33.69 -5.83
C ARG A 137 -54.07 -32.39 -4.99
N MET A 138 -52.88 -32.01 -4.61
CA MET A 138 -52.69 -30.72 -3.89
C MET A 138 -52.95 -29.55 -4.84
N VAL A 139 -52.52 -29.62 -6.11
CA VAL A 139 -52.78 -28.58 -7.11
C VAL A 139 -54.26 -28.36 -7.34
N GLU A 140 -55.06 -29.45 -7.49
CA GLU A 140 -56.52 -29.37 -7.65
C GLU A 140 -57.20 -28.55 -6.54
N SER A 141 -56.72 -28.71 -5.31
CA SER A 141 -57.25 -27.98 -4.16
C SER A 141 -56.94 -26.50 -4.12
N PHE A 142 -55.81 -26.09 -4.77
CA PHE A 142 -55.35 -24.67 -4.83
C PHE A 142 -55.78 -23.97 -6.12
N ASN A 143 -55.95 -24.67 -7.23
CA ASN A 143 -56.29 -24.12 -8.53
C ASN A 143 -57.80 -24.24 -8.84
N LYS A 144 -58.65 -23.91 -7.87
CA LYS A 144 -60.11 -24.03 -7.97
C LYS A 144 -60.70 -23.29 -9.14
N ASN A 145 -60.11 -22.22 -9.61
CA ASN A 145 -60.57 -21.39 -10.72
C ASN A 145 -60.07 -21.86 -12.09
N GLY A 146 -59.15 -22.83 -12.18
CA GLY A 146 -58.63 -23.35 -13.43
C GLY A 146 -57.79 -22.39 -14.26
N GLU A 147 -57.34 -21.25 -13.65
CA GLU A 147 -56.60 -20.18 -14.36
C GLU A 147 -55.15 -20.52 -14.66
N LEU A 148 -54.56 -21.47 -13.94
CA LEU A 148 -53.16 -21.90 -14.07
C LEU A 148 -53.09 -23.35 -14.54
N THR A 149 -52.10 -23.68 -15.37
CA THR A 149 -51.78 -25.07 -15.68
C THR A 149 -51.06 -25.71 -14.50
N GLU A 150 -51.09 -27.06 -14.40
CA GLU A 150 -50.32 -27.77 -13.33
C GLU A 150 -48.83 -27.46 -13.41
N GLU A 151 -48.30 -27.33 -14.63
CA GLU A 151 -46.93 -26.96 -14.90
C GLU A 151 -46.60 -25.56 -14.38
N ASP A 152 -47.49 -24.55 -14.56
CA ASP A 152 -47.30 -23.21 -14.02
C ASP A 152 -47.28 -23.17 -12.49
N VAL A 153 -48.19 -23.96 -11.87
CA VAL A 153 -48.25 -24.13 -10.42
C VAL A 153 -46.98 -24.76 -9.91
N GLN A 154 -46.51 -25.84 -10.56
CA GLN A 154 -45.29 -26.55 -10.22
C GLN A 154 -44.07 -25.63 -10.31
N GLN A 155 -43.94 -24.88 -11.40
CA GLN A 155 -42.85 -23.92 -11.58
C GLN A 155 -42.91 -22.81 -10.55
N GLY A 156 -44.09 -22.25 -10.28
CA GLY A 156 -44.27 -21.24 -9.25
C GLY A 156 -43.86 -21.69 -7.84
N VAL A 157 -44.24 -22.91 -7.49
CA VAL A 157 -43.85 -23.57 -6.20
C VAL A 157 -42.33 -23.72 -6.14
N LYS A 158 -41.69 -24.24 -7.22
CA LYS A 158 -40.22 -24.35 -7.27
C LYS A 158 -39.53 -22.99 -7.15
N ASP A 159 -40.02 -21.96 -7.82
CA ASP A 159 -39.47 -20.62 -7.75
C ASP A 159 -39.53 -20.05 -6.32
N ILE A 160 -40.63 -20.27 -5.59
CA ILE A 160 -40.76 -19.87 -4.17
C ILE A 160 -39.74 -20.61 -3.30
N ILE A 161 -39.68 -21.96 -3.44
CA ILE A 161 -38.77 -22.79 -2.65
C ILE A 161 -37.31 -22.43 -2.96
N ALA A 162 -36.97 -22.20 -4.22
CA ALA A 162 -35.63 -21.80 -4.64
C ALA A 162 -35.19 -20.46 -3.99
N GLU A 163 -36.11 -19.50 -3.83
CA GLU A 163 -35.83 -18.25 -3.14
C GLU A 163 -35.64 -18.47 -1.63
N TRP A 164 -36.46 -19.29 -0.97
CA TRP A 164 -36.29 -19.61 0.43
C TRP A 164 -34.93 -20.28 0.70
N ILE A 165 -34.50 -21.20 -0.17
CA ILE A 165 -33.19 -21.85 -0.08
C ILE A 165 -32.06 -20.81 -0.23
N ASN A 166 -32.19 -19.90 -1.19
CA ASN A 166 -31.21 -18.83 -1.41
C ASN A 166 -31.11 -17.83 -0.24
N GLU A 167 -32.22 -17.59 0.45
CA GLU A 167 -32.31 -16.63 1.57
C GLU A 167 -31.92 -17.25 2.91
N HIS A 168 -31.80 -18.57 2.97
CA HIS A 168 -31.53 -19.28 4.22
C HIS A 168 -30.06 -19.15 4.61
N GLU A 169 -29.79 -18.43 5.71
CA GLU A 169 -28.44 -18.10 6.21
C GLU A 169 -27.52 -19.33 6.35
N ILE A 170 -28.01 -20.41 6.98
CA ILE A 170 -27.22 -21.64 7.19
C ILE A 170 -26.79 -22.24 5.85
N THR A 171 -27.69 -22.24 4.87
CA THR A 171 -27.40 -22.74 3.51
C THR A 171 -26.31 -21.93 2.86
N ARG A 172 -26.43 -20.60 2.90
CA ARG A 172 -25.41 -19.70 2.37
C ARG A 172 -24.07 -19.90 3.06
N SER A 173 -24.04 -19.95 4.38
CA SER A 173 -22.83 -20.18 5.16
C SER A 173 -22.14 -21.51 4.80
N ARG A 174 -22.88 -22.63 4.69
CA ARG A 174 -22.31 -23.93 4.32
C ARG A 174 -21.82 -23.98 2.88
N LEU A 175 -22.57 -23.39 1.93
CA LEU A 175 -22.12 -23.30 0.55
C LEU A 175 -20.92 -22.35 0.40
N ARG A 176 -20.87 -21.22 1.12
CA ARG A 176 -19.71 -20.33 1.16
C ARG A 176 -18.45 -21.09 1.58
N GLN A 177 -18.54 -21.90 2.64
CA GLN A 177 -17.44 -22.76 3.07
C GLN A 177 -17.02 -23.77 1.98
N LEU A 178 -18.00 -24.33 1.24
CA LEU A 178 -17.70 -25.20 0.10
C LEU A 178 -16.95 -24.44 -1.00
N PHE A 179 -17.39 -23.23 -1.36
CA PHE A 179 -16.73 -22.37 -2.34
C PHE A 179 -15.31 -22.03 -1.91
N GLN A 180 -15.12 -21.59 -0.67
CA GLN A 180 -13.78 -21.24 -0.14
C GLN A 180 -12.81 -22.44 -0.17
N ARG A 181 -13.30 -23.65 0.05
CA ARG A 181 -12.46 -24.86 0.10
C ARG A 181 -12.25 -25.51 -1.26
N LYS A 182 -13.26 -25.54 -2.13
CA LYS A 182 -13.28 -26.37 -3.35
C LYS A 182 -13.51 -25.59 -4.65
N ALA A 183 -13.76 -24.29 -4.62
CA ALA A 183 -13.93 -23.54 -5.85
C ALA A 183 -12.63 -23.54 -6.67
N ILE A 184 -12.78 -23.73 -7.97
CA ILE A 184 -11.70 -23.70 -8.95
C ILE A 184 -11.85 -22.39 -9.73
N LEU A 185 -10.79 -21.58 -9.73
CA LEU A 185 -10.70 -20.42 -10.62
C LEU A 185 -10.34 -20.91 -12.01
N VAL A 186 -11.23 -20.68 -12.95
CA VAL A 186 -11.03 -20.99 -14.37
C VAL A 186 -10.98 -19.67 -15.15
N SER A 187 -9.95 -19.49 -15.95
CA SER A 187 -9.85 -18.36 -16.89
C SER A 187 -9.75 -18.88 -18.31
N LYS A 188 -10.49 -18.25 -19.23
CA LYS A 188 -10.47 -18.53 -20.67
C LYS A 188 -10.40 -17.26 -21.46
N VAL A 189 -9.75 -17.32 -22.62
CA VAL A 189 -9.78 -16.19 -23.57
C VAL A 189 -11.19 -15.97 -24.11
N ALA A 190 -11.61 -14.71 -24.17
CA ALA A 190 -12.87 -14.32 -24.77
C ALA A 190 -12.87 -14.59 -26.29
N LYS A 191 -14.02 -14.92 -26.85
CA LYS A 191 -14.13 -15.28 -28.28
C LYS A 191 -13.60 -14.16 -29.18
N GLY A 192 -12.62 -14.47 -30.03
CA GLY A 192 -12.02 -13.53 -30.99
C GLY A 192 -10.96 -12.60 -30.39
N LYS A 193 -10.54 -12.77 -29.13
CA LYS A 193 -9.57 -11.90 -28.43
C LYS A 193 -8.16 -12.47 -28.27
N SER A 194 -7.86 -13.58 -28.94
CA SER A 194 -6.56 -14.28 -28.78
C SER A 194 -5.36 -13.44 -29.21
N GLU A 195 -5.46 -12.67 -30.31
CA GLU A 195 -4.37 -11.85 -30.82
C GLU A 195 -4.18 -10.58 -29.97
N GLU A 196 -5.27 -9.91 -29.62
CA GLU A 196 -5.26 -8.70 -28.78
C GLU A 196 -4.75 -9.01 -27.35
N GLY A 197 -5.03 -10.23 -26.89
CA GLY A 197 -4.75 -10.69 -25.53
C GLY A 197 -3.42 -11.39 -25.35
N GLU A 198 -2.44 -11.32 -26.26
CA GLU A 198 -1.18 -12.11 -26.18
C GLU A 198 -0.45 -11.95 -24.85
N LYS A 199 -0.50 -10.75 -24.23
CA LYS A 199 0.06 -10.50 -22.89
C LYS A 199 -0.56 -11.34 -21.77
N TYR A 200 -1.76 -11.92 -22.00
CA TYR A 200 -2.46 -12.81 -21.07
C TYR A 200 -2.43 -14.28 -21.48
N LYS A 201 -1.60 -14.67 -22.44
CA LYS A 201 -1.54 -16.00 -23.02
C LYS A 201 -1.42 -17.12 -21.98
N ASP A 202 -0.65 -16.86 -20.90
CA ASP A 202 -0.48 -17.80 -19.80
C ASP A 202 -1.80 -18.10 -19.03
N TYR A 203 -2.87 -17.31 -19.29
CA TYR A 203 -4.19 -17.41 -18.63
C TYR A 203 -5.33 -17.76 -19.59
N PHE A 204 -5.04 -18.07 -20.84
CA PHE A 204 -6.06 -18.41 -21.84
C PHE A 204 -6.78 -19.72 -21.55
N GLU A 205 -6.08 -20.68 -20.92
CA GLU A 205 -6.60 -21.94 -20.43
C GLU A 205 -6.04 -22.21 -19.04
N PHE A 206 -6.48 -21.42 -18.07
CA PHE A 206 -5.98 -21.50 -16.71
C PHE A 206 -7.02 -22.14 -15.79
N SER A 207 -6.57 -23.01 -14.91
CA SER A 207 -7.41 -23.67 -13.90
C SER A 207 -6.60 -23.97 -12.65
N GLU A 208 -7.00 -23.39 -11.51
CA GLU A 208 -6.34 -23.61 -10.22
C GLU A 208 -7.35 -23.50 -9.07
N LEU A 209 -7.10 -24.23 -7.97
CA LEU A 209 -7.93 -24.11 -6.76
C LEU A 209 -7.88 -22.68 -6.24
N LEU A 210 -9.04 -22.03 -6.06
CA LEU A 210 -9.17 -20.62 -5.70
C LEU A 210 -8.32 -20.22 -4.48
N SER A 211 -8.31 -21.08 -3.45
CA SER A 211 -7.55 -20.85 -2.21
C SER A 211 -6.03 -20.90 -2.37
N LYS A 212 -5.52 -21.43 -3.50
CA LYS A 212 -4.08 -21.54 -3.81
C LYS A 212 -3.59 -20.50 -4.80
N VAL A 213 -4.48 -19.74 -5.44
CA VAL A 213 -4.12 -18.73 -6.44
C VAL A 213 -3.35 -17.59 -5.76
N PRO A 214 -2.10 -17.31 -6.16
CA PRO A 214 -1.33 -16.18 -5.63
C PRO A 214 -1.95 -14.83 -6.04
N SER A 215 -1.88 -13.84 -5.16
CA SER A 215 -2.50 -12.53 -5.36
C SER A 215 -2.07 -11.82 -6.64
N HIS A 216 -0.78 -11.85 -6.98
CA HIS A 216 -0.29 -11.23 -8.22
C HIS A 216 -0.86 -11.90 -9.49
N ARG A 217 -1.07 -13.23 -9.46
CA ARG A 217 -1.67 -13.98 -10.58
C ARG A 217 -3.16 -13.65 -10.69
N PHE A 218 -3.86 -13.62 -9.56
CA PHE A 218 -5.26 -13.22 -9.54
C PHE A 218 -5.47 -11.80 -10.09
N LEU A 219 -4.64 -10.83 -9.67
CA LEU A 219 -4.71 -9.45 -10.19
C LEU A 219 -4.45 -9.38 -11.69
N ALA A 220 -3.52 -10.19 -12.22
CA ALA A 220 -3.28 -10.27 -13.67
C ALA A 220 -4.50 -10.81 -14.43
N ILE A 221 -5.11 -11.90 -13.92
CA ILE A 221 -6.33 -12.51 -14.51
C ILE A 221 -7.50 -11.53 -14.43
N PHE A 222 -7.70 -10.90 -13.27
CA PHE A 222 -8.78 -9.94 -13.04
C PHE A 222 -8.65 -8.70 -13.95
N ARG A 223 -7.41 -8.26 -14.20
CA ARG A 223 -7.15 -7.21 -15.19
C ARG A 223 -7.55 -7.64 -16.61
N GLY A 224 -7.20 -8.87 -17.01
CA GLY A 224 -7.59 -9.42 -18.31
C GLY A 224 -9.11 -9.52 -18.48
N GLU A 225 -9.86 -9.84 -17.41
CA GLU A 225 -11.31 -9.80 -17.40
C GLU A 225 -11.84 -8.37 -17.56
N LYS A 226 -11.30 -7.42 -16.81
CA LYS A 226 -11.70 -6.01 -16.88
C LYS A 226 -11.41 -5.35 -18.25
N GLU A 227 -10.43 -5.88 -18.98
CA GLU A 227 -10.11 -5.47 -20.35
C GLU A 227 -10.93 -6.27 -21.41
N ASP A 228 -11.93 -7.07 -21.00
CA ASP A 228 -12.76 -7.95 -21.86
C ASP A 228 -11.96 -8.96 -22.70
N ILE A 229 -10.76 -9.32 -22.26
CA ILE A 229 -9.89 -10.30 -22.92
C ILE A 229 -10.07 -11.69 -22.32
N LEU A 230 -10.27 -11.78 -21.01
CA LEU A 230 -10.49 -13.03 -20.29
C LEU A 230 -11.93 -13.11 -19.77
N THR A 231 -12.43 -14.33 -19.64
CA THR A 231 -13.64 -14.63 -18.89
C THR A 231 -13.26 -15.51 -17.72
N ILE A 232 -13.72 -15.18 -16.50
CA ILE A 232 -13.40 -15.93 -15.28
C ILE A 232 -14.63 -16.57 -14.67
N LYS A 233 -14.40 -17.72 -14.02
CA LYS A 233 -15.37 -18.42 -13.18
C LYS A 233 -14.68 -18.99 -11.95
N ALA A 234 -15.38 -18.97 -10.82
CA ALA A 234 -14.86 -19.49 -9.54
C ALA A 234 -15.94 -20.31 -8.84
N GLN A 235 -16.08 -21.56 -9.20
CA GLN A 235 -17.13 -22.43 -8.69
C GLN A 235 -16.56 -23.80 -8.26
N PRO A 236 -17.13 -24.46 -7.23
CA PRO A 236 -16.89 -25.86 -6.94
C PRO A 236 -17.57 -26.76 -7.99
N LEU A 237 -17.32 -28.06 -7.94
CA LEU A 237 -18.07 -29.01 -8.74
C LEU A 237 -19.56 -28.89 -8.42
N LYS A 238 -20.38 -28.79 -9.48
CA LYS A 238 -21.83 -28.60 -9.37
C LYS A 238 -22.50 -29.71 -8.52
N GLU A 239 -22.03 -30.94 -8.67
CA GLU A 239 -22.50 -32.10 -7.93
C GLU A 239 -22.28 -31.95 -6.42
N ASP A 240 -21.12 -31.43 -5.99
CA ASP A 240 -20.81 -31.21 -4.57
C ASP A 240 -21.80 -30.19 -3.93
N ALA A 241 -22.11 -29.14 -4.67
CA ALA A 241 -23.02 -28.10 -4.19
C ALA A 241 -24.49 -28.61 -4.14
N ILE A 242 -24.93 -29.35 -5.16
CA ILE A 242 -26.27 -29.95 -5.18
C ILE A 242 -26.41 -30.96 -4.06
N ASN A 243 -25.46 -31.88 -3.89
CA ASN A 243 -25.48 -32.89 -2.83
C ASN A 243 -25.54 -32.22 -1.44
N LEU A 244 -24.85 -31.11 -1.25
CA LEU A 244 -24.94 -30.34 0.00
C LEU A 244 -26.35 -29.78 0.22
N LEU A 245 -27.00 -29.21 -0.80
CA LEU A 245 -28.37 -28.70 -0.71
C LEU A 245 -29.36 -29.83 -0.45
N GLU A 246 -29.25 -30.94 -1.19
CA GLU A 246 -30.07 -32.14 -1.00
C GLU A 246 -29.92 -32.66 0.44
N SER A 247 -28.74 -32.72 1.00
CA SER A 247 -28.50 -33.17 2.39
C SER A 247 -29.18 -32.27 3.44
N ILE A 248 -29.46 -31.00 3.12
CA ILE A 248 -30.12 -30.05 4.02
C ILE A 248 -31.66 -30.16 3.89
N TYR A 249 -32.16 -30.28 2.67
CA TYR A 249 -33.58 -30.07 2.38
C TYR A 249 -34.35 -31.30 1.99
N LEU A 250 -33.70 -32.37 1.47
CA LEU A 250 -34.37 -33.58 1.03
C LEU A 250 -34.66 -34.46 2.23
N LYS A 251 -35.96 -34.79 2.44
CA LYS A 251 -36.44 -35.63 3.55
C LYS A 251 -37.03 -36.96 3.02
N THR A 252 -37.63 -36.91 1.84
CA THR A 252 -38.30 -38.08 1.22
C THR A 252 -37.85 -38.21 -0.24
N SER A 253 -38.06 -39.42 -0.81
CA SER A 253 -37.80 -39.71 -2.23
C SER A 253 -39.08 -39.88 -3.05
N ASP A 254 -40.19 -39.30 -2.56
CA ASP A 254 -41.49 -39.26 -3.26
C ASP A 254 -41.58 -38.07 -4.24
N SER A 255 -42.75 -37.87 -4.85
CA SER A 255 -42.98 -36.78 -5.81
C SER A 255 -42.72 -35.41 -5.20
N LEU A 256 -42.98 -35.19 -3.90
CA LEU A 256 -42.69 -33.94 -3.20
C LEU A 256 -41.18 -33.78 -2.99
N GLY A 257 -40.47 -34.85 -2.67
CA GLY A 257 -39.01 -34.85 -2.56
C GLY A 257 -38.33 -34.49 -3.89
N GLU A 258 -38.80 -35.04 -5.01
CA GLU A 258 -38.25 -34.70 -6.34
C GLU A 258 -38.48 -33.24 -6.68
N LEU A 259 -39.63 -32.63 -6.34
CA LEU A 259 -39.88 -31.19 -6.51
C LEU A 259 -38.89 -30.31 -5.70
N VAL A 260 -38.63 -30.71 -4.44
CA VAL A 260 -37.65 -30.00 -3.61
C VAL A 260 -36.24 -30.14 -4.20
N LYS A 261 -35.90 -31.31 -4.71
CA LYS A 261 -34.61 -31.58 -5.37
C LYS A 261 -34.43 -30.73 -6.63
N GLU A 262 -35.48 -30.60 -7.45
CA GLU A 262 -35.48 -29.68 -8.60
C GLU A 262 -35.32 -28.21 -8.16
N ALA A 263 -36.04 -27.80 -7.12
CA ALA A 263 -35.91 -26.48 -6.55
C ALA A 263 -34.48 -26.18 -6.00
N CYS A 264 -33.81 -27.18 -5.40
CA CYS A 264 -32.41 -27.08 -5.01
C CYS A 264 -31.49 -26.84 -6.21
N LYS A 265 -31.68 -27.60 -7.33
CA LYS A 265 -30.90 -27.41 -8.55
C LYS A 265 -31.14 -26.04 -9.16
N GLU A 266 -32.37 -25.54 -9.22
CA GLU A 266 -32.71 -24.23 -9.73
C GLU A 266 -32.15 -23.11 -8.83
N SER A 267 -32.30 -23.24 -7.51
CA SER A 267 -31.74 -22.29 -6.54
C SER A 267 -30.22 -22.15 -6.72
N TYR A 268 -29.52 -23.27 -6.82
CA TYR A 268 -28.08 -23.25 -7.06
C TYR A 268 -27.75 -22.60 -8.42
N ALA A 269 -28.32 -23.10 -9.50
CA ALA A 269 -27.93 -22.66 -10.85
C ALA A 269 -28.23 -21.18 -11.12
N ARG A 270 -29.32 -20.66 -10.58
CA ARG A 270 -29.83 -19.33 -10.91
C ARG A 270 -29.53 -18.26 -9.87
N LEU A 271 -29.41 -18.62 -8.59
CA LEU A 271 -29.30 -17.66 -7.48
C LEU A 271 -27.99 -17.83 -6.70
N LEU A 272 -27.78 -19.00 -6.09
CA LEU A 272 -26.69 -19.22 -5.15
C LEU A 272 -25.32 -19.23 -5.83
N SER A 273 -25.18 -19.93 -6.97
CA SER A 273 -23.87 -20.03 -7.64
C SER A 273 -23.37 -18.65 -8.07
N VAL A 274 -24.23 -17.82 -8.67
CA VAL A 274 -23.87 -16.48 -9.13
C VAL A 274 -23.55 -15.55 -7.96
N SER A 275 -24.37 -15.59 -6.90
CA SER A 275 -24.16 -14.77 -5.72
C SER A 275 -22.87 -15.11 -4.98
N LEU A 276 -22.63 -16.41 -4.72
CA LEU A 276 -21.46 -16.90 -3.98
C LEU A 276 -20.17 -16.80 -4.81
N GLU A 277 -20.24 -16.99 -6.13
CA GLU A 277 -19.10 -16.75 -7.03
C GLU A 277 -18.61 -15.32 -6.94
N ASN A 278 -19.52 -14.35 -7.07
CA ASN A 278 -19.19 -12.92 -6.92
C ASN A 278 -18.63 -12.62 -5.52
N GLU A 279 -19.16 -13.24 -4.48
CA GLU A 279 -18.72 -13.06 -3.11
C GLU A 279 -17.27 -13.53 -2.93
N VAL A 280 -16.94 -14.77 -3.32
CA VAL A 280 -15.59 -15.32 -3.16
C VAL A 280 -14.56 -14.63 -4.06
N LEU A 281 -14.96 -14.20 -5.26
CA LEU A 281 -14.09 -13.38 -6.14
C LEU A 281 -13.80 -12.03 -5.52
N ASN A 282 -14.81 -11.37 -4.92
CA ASN A 282 -14.61 -10.11 -4.20
C ASN A 282 -13.74 -10.27 -2.96
N GLU A 283 -13.92 -11.33 -2.17
CA GLU A 283 -13.04 -11.65 -1.03
C GLU A 283 -11.60 -11.82 -1.48
N LEU A 284 -11.36 -12.59 -2.55
CA LEU A 284 -10.03 -12.79 -3.09
C LEU A 284 -9.44 -11.48 -3.64
N LYS A 285 -10.28 -10.62 -4.27
CA LYS A 285 -9.87 -9.30 -4.74
C LYS A 285 -9.42 -8.41 -3.58
N ILE A 286 -10.21 -8.32 -2.51
CA ILE A 286 -9.86 -7.53 -1.31
C ILE A 286 -8.55 -8.04 -0.68
N LYS A 287 -8.40 -9.36 -0.56
CA LYS A 287 -7.17 -9.98 -0.06
C LYS A 287 -5.97 -9.63 -0.94
N SER A 288 -6.12 -9.81 -2.25
CA SER A 288 -5.05 -9.55 -3.23
C SER A 288 -4.65 -8.09 -3.26
N ASP A 289 -5.62 -7.16 -3.16
CA ASP A 289 -5.35 -5.73 -3.07
C ASP A 289 -4.53 -5.41 -1.82
N LYS A 290 -4.91 -5.93 -0.65
CA LYS A 290 -4.19 -5.69 0.60
C LYS A 290 -2.75 -6.22 0.56
N GLU A 291 -2.53 -7.41 0.00
CA GLU A 291 -1.19 -7.99 -0.16
C GLU A 291 -0.33 -7.14 -1.11
N ALA A 292 -0.86 -6.75 -2.27
CA ALA A 292 -0.15 -5.89 -3.21
C ALA A 292 0.16 -4.50 -2.61
N ILE A 293 -0.81 -3.88 -1.93
CA ILE A 293 -0.64 -2.56 -1.29
C ILE A 293 0.46 -2.61 -0.21
N LYS A 294 0.57 -3.70 0.56
CA LYS A 294 1.68 -3.88 1.52
C LYS A 294 3.04 -3.83 0.83
N VAL A 295 3.20 -4.50 -0.30
CA VAL A 295 4.44 -4.46 -1.08
C VAL A 295 4.72 -3.04 -1.59
N PHE A 296 3.70 -2.35 -2.12
CA PHE A 296 3.83 -0.97 -2.58
C PHE A 296 4.22 -0.01 -1.46
N ALA A 297 3.64 -0.19 -0.27
CA ALA A 297 3.99 0.57 0.93
C ALA A 297 5.46 0.40 1.32
N VAL A 298 5.97 -0.85 1.30
CA VAL A 298 7.38 -1.13 1.58
C VAL A 298 8.29 -0.49 0.52
N ASN A 299 7.95 -0.62 -0.76
CA ASN A 299 8.72 -0.03 -1.85
C ASN A 299 8.74 1.50 -1.75
N LEU A 300 7.60 2.14 -1.46
CA LEU A 300 7.54 3.59 -1.27
C LEU A 300 8.40 4.02 -0.07
N LYS A 301 8.31 3.31 1.07
CA LYS A 301 9.13 3.61 2.25
C LYS A 301 10.62 3.57 1.93
N GLN A 302 11.06 2.57 1.17
CA GLN A 302 12.46 2.45 0.76
C GLN A 302 12.89 3.59 -0.18
N LEU A 303 12.01 4.03 -1.10
CA LEU A 303 12.27 5.20 -1.96
C LEU A 303 12.41 6.49 -1.16
N LEU A 304 11.48 6.74 -0.25
CA LEU A 304 11.49 7.95 0.59
C LEU A 304 12.70 7.99 1.53
N LEU A 305 13.11 6.83 2.05
CA LEU A 305 14.26 6.67 2.93
C LEU A 305 15.56 6.36 2.17
N ALA A 306 15.58 6.54 0.84
CA ALA A 306 16.81 6.37 0.06
C ALA A 306 17.88 7.39 0.52
N SER A 307 19.13 7.01 0.32
CA SER A 307 20.31 7.73 0.81
C SER A 307 20.45 9.11 0.17
N PRO A 308 20.41 10.21 0.92
CA PRO A 308 20.63 11.53 0.37
C PRO A 308 22.12 11.79 0.10
N LEU A 309 22.42 12.58 -0.93
CA LEU A 309 23.76 13.10 -1.17
C LEU A 309 24.11 14.19 -0.15
N GLY A 310 23.11 14.93 0.30
CA GLY A 310 23.25 16.10 1.18
C GLY A 310 23.54 17.39 0.42
N ALA A 311 23.98 18.42 1.14
CA ALA A 311 24.22 19.76 0.61
C ALA A 311 25.47 19.79 -0.29
N LYS A 312 25.29 19.55 -1.59
CA LYS A 312 26.31 19.60 -2.65
C LYS A 312 25.78 20.35 -3.87
N ARG A 313 26.68 20.88 -4.68
CA ARG A 313 26.34 21.47 -5.98
C ARG A 313 26.20 20.39 -7.03
N VAL A 314 25.01 20.31 -7.62
CA VAL A 314 24.62 19.21 -8.53
C VAL A 314 24.34 19.74 -9.93
N LEU A 315 24.89 19.08 -10.95
CA LEU A 315 24.43 19.21 -12.32
C LEU A 315 23.48 18.06 -12.61
N ALA A 316 22.21 18.35 -12.93
CA ALA A 316 21.25 17.32 -13.25
C ALA A 316 20.93 17.30 -14.75
N ILE A 317 20.76 16.09 -15.27
CA ILE A 317 20.45 15.85 -16.68
C ILE A 317 19.17 15.04 -16.76
N ASP A 318 18.17 15.58 -17.48
CA ASP A 318 16.99 14.85 -17.94
C ASP A 318 17.26 14.42 -19.39
N PRO A 319 17.55 13.11 -19.63
CA PRO A 319 17.98 12.63 -20.94
C PRO A 319 16.84 12.58 -21.96
N GLY A 320 17.14 12.84 -23.23
CA GLY A 320 16.18 12.72 -24.32
C GLY A 320 16.84 12.62 -25.68
N PHE A 321 16.33 11.77 -26.57
CA PHE A 321 16.85 11.60 -27.93
C PHE A 321 16.45 12.78 -28.84
N ARG A 322 15.17 13.00 -29.06
CA ARG A 322 14.67 14.00 -30.03
C ARG A 322 14.72 15.43 -29.51
N THR A 323 14.29 15.63 -28.26
CA THR A 323 14.19 16.96 -27.63
C THR A 323 15.51 17.46 -27.07
N GLY A 324 16.56 16.64 -27.12
CA GLY A 324 17.84 16.89 -26.45
C GLY A 324 17.78 16.62 -24.94
N CYS A 325 18.95 16.57 -24.33
CA CYS A 325 19.08 16.41 -22.87
C CYS A 325 18.97 17.77 -22.20
N LYS A 326 18.11 17.90 -21.21
CA LYS A 326 17.96 19.13 -20.39
C LYS A 326 18.96 19.06 -19.25
N VAL A 327 19.80 20.09 -19.15
CA VAL A 327 20.87 20.19 -18.15
C VAL A 327 20.57 21.37 -17.25
N VAL A 328 20.59 21.16 -15.95
CA VAL A 328 20.43 22.20 -14.94
C VAL A 328 21.57 22.16 -13.93
N CYS A 329 22.00 23.31 -13.46
CA CYS A 329 22.96 23.45 -12.36
C CYS A 329 22.21 23.90 -11.10
N LEU A 330 22.39 23.19 -9.99
CA LEU A 330 21.76 23.48 -8.70
C LEU A 330 22.83 23.81 -7.65
N ASP A 331 22.49 24.74 -6.75
CA ASP A 331 23.28 24.98 -5.54
C ASP A 331 23.05 23.90 -4.46
N GLU A 332 23.67 24.08 -3.31
CA GLU A 332 23.63 23.14 -2.18
C GLU A 332 22.23 23.06 -1.55
N GLN A 333 21.34 24.02 -1.81
CA GLN A 333 19.94 24.06 -1.37
C GLN A 333 18.96 23.58 -2.45
N GLY A 334 19.47 23.22 -3.65
CA GLY A 334 18.67 22.80 -4.79
C GLY A 334 17.99 23.96 -5.54
N ASN A 335 18.49 25.20 -5.40
CA ASN A 335 18.04 26.34 -6.21
C ASN A 335 18.67 26.28 -7.60
N LEU A 336 17.92 26.65 -8.63
CA LEU A 336 18.35 26.65 -10.01
C LEU A 336 19.31 27.81 -10.28
N LEU A 337 20.54 27.50 -10.66
CA LEU A 337 21.58 28.47 -11.03
C LEU A 337 21.65 28.71 -12.55
N ASN A 338 21.48 27.64 -13.33
CA ASN A 338 21.54 27.70 -14.79
C ASN A 338 20.78 26.55 -15.43
N ASN A 339 20.30 26.73 -16.65
CA ASN A 339 19.71 25.67 -17.47
C ASN A 339 20.20 25.77 -18.92
N GLN A 340 20.39 24.62 -19.55
CA GLN A 340 20.86 24.48 -20.93
C GLN A 340 20.23 23.24 -21.57
N THR A 341 20.20 23.19 -22.91
CA THR A 341 19.87 21.98 -23.65
C THR A 341 21.10 21.56 -24.46
N ILE A 342 21.42 20.26 -24.44
CA ILE A 342 22.52 19.66 -25.22
C ILE A 342 21.95 18.52 -26.08
N TYR A 343 22.63 18.19 -27.18
CA TYR A 343 22.19 17.20 -28.17
C TYR A 343 23.23 16.12 -28.42
N PRO A 344 23.59 15.30 -27.43
CA PRO A 344 24.66 14.31 -27.57
C PRO A 344 24.25 13.06 -28.37
N HIS A 345 22.95 12.85 -28.57
CA HIS A 345 22.38 11.65 -29.17
C HIS A 345 21.83 11.89 -30.58
N PRO A 346 21.63 10.82 -31.39
CA PRO A 346 20.92 10.95 -32.67
C PRO A 346 19.52 11.58 -32.51
N PRO A 347 19.04 12.37 -33.47
CA PRO A 347 19.64 12.59 -34.82
C PRO A 347 20.79 13.61 -34.88
N GLN A 348 20.93 14.55 -33.90
CA GLN A 348 21.93 15.61 -33.94
C GLN A 348 23.34 15.13 -33.67
N ASN A 349 23.54 14.22 -32.70
CA ASN A 349 24.82 13.55 -32.38
C ASN A 349 26.01 14.49 -32.11
N GLU A 350 25.77 15.63 -31.43
CA GLU A 350 26.75 16.67 -31.10
C GLU A 350 27.57 16.36 -29.84
N ARG A 351 28.21 15.20 -29.78
CA ARG A 351 28.89 14.68 -28.58
C ARG A 351 29.97 15.58 -28.03
N ASP A 352 30.85 16.07 -28.91
CA ASP A 352 31.98 16.90 -28.49
C ASP A 352 31.54 18.26 -27.95
N LYS A 353 30.53 18.89 -28.60
CA LYS A 353 29.95 20.13 -28.11
C LYS A 353 29.27 19.95 -26.78
N ALA A 354 28.51 18.85 -26.60
CA ALA A 354 27.85 18.50 -25.34
C ALA A 354 28.88 18.28 -24.22
N SER A 355 29.92 17.52 -24.48
CA SER A 355 31.01 17.26 -23.52
C SER A 355 31.73 18.53 -23.10
N ALA A 356 32.10 19.40 -24.05
CA ALA A 356 32.71 20.71 -23.76
C ALA A 356 31.81 21.61 -22.92
N LYS A 357 30.51 21.63 -23.25
CA LYS A 357 29.52 22.45 -22.52
C LYS A 357 29.33 21.97 -21.07
N ILE A 358 29.25 20.65 -20.87
CA ILE A 358 29.15 20.09 -19.51
C ILE A 358 30.39 20.39 -18.70
N SER A 359 31.60 20.19 -19.29
CA SER A 359 32.86 20.51 -18.62
C SER A 359 32.93 21.99 -18.23
N GLN A 360 32.49 22.90 -19.10
CA GLN A 360 32.39 24.33 -18.80
C GLN A 360 31.45 24.62 -17.63
N LEU A 361 30.25 23.99 -17.59
CA LEU A 361 29.27 24.17 -16.51
C LEU A 361 29.80 23.62 -15.17
N VAL A 362 30.45 22.45 -15.20
CA VAL A 362 31.08 21.86 -13.99
C VAL A 362 32.11 22.82 -13.40
N GLN A 363 32.96 23.40 -14.21
CA GLN A 363 33.99 24.35 -13.77
C GLN A 363 33.35 25.65 -13.25
N MET A 364 32.43 26.25 -14.02
CA MET A 364 31.81 27.56 -13.72
C MET A 364 31.01 27.54 -12.41
N TYR A 365 30.19 26.49 -12.21
CA TYR A 365 29.31 26.36 -11.04
C TYR A 365 29.91 25.50 -9.93
N LYS A 366 31.18 25.10 -10.06
CA LYS A 366 31.88 24.26 -9.07
C LYS A 366 31.08 23.00 -8.69
N ILE A 367 30.57 22.32 -9.70
CA ILE A 367 29.73 21.11 -9.52
C ILE A 367 30.56 19.99 -8.86
N GLU A 368 29.95 19.30 -7.91
CA GLU A 368 30.56 18.21 -7.14
C GLU A 368 29.98 16.84 -7.52
N ALA A 369 28.72 16.83 -8.04
CA ALA A 369 28.07 15.59 -8.46
C ALA A 369 27.19 15.83 -9.70
N ILE A 370 27.01 14.77 -10.52
CA ILE A 370 26.12 14.78 -11.66
C ILE A 370 25.01 13.76 -11.45
N ALA A 371 23.76 14.21 -11.54
CA ALA A 371 22.56 13.38 -11.50
C ALA A 371 22.04 13.13 -12.91
N ILE A 372 21.82 11.89 -13.32
CA ILE A 372 21.31 11.54 -14.63
C ILE A 372 20.03 10.73 -14.46
N GLY A 373 18.93 11.14 -15.10
CA GLY A 373 17.69 10.38 -15.12
C GLY A 373 17.88 8.99 -15.76
N ASP A 374 17.25 7.98 -15.22
CA ASP A 374 17.47 6.57 -15.56
C ASP A 374 16.54 6.01 -16.65
N ALA A 375 15.58 6.81 -17.17
CA ALA A 375 14.66 6.35 -18.21
C ALA A 375 15.27 6.46 -19.63
N THR A 376 14.55 7.07 -20.58
CA THR A 376 14.94 7.13 -22.00
C THR A 376 16.27 7.84 -22.20
N ALA A 377 17.22 7.22 -22.92
CA ALA A 377 18.58 7.73 -23.17
C ALA A 377 19.47 7.93 -21.92
N GLY A 378 19.03 7.50 -20.73
CA GLY A 378 19.79 7.66 -19.48
C GLY A 378 21.18 6.98 -19.53
N ARG A 379 21.24 5.74 -20.00
CA ARG A 379 22.50 4.97 -20.11
C ARG A 379 23.47 5.55 -21.12
N GLU A 380 22.96 5.94 -22.28
CA GLU A 380 23.76 6.56 -23.31
C GLU A 380 24.37 7.87 -22.83
N THR A 381 23.58 8.63 -22.06
CA THR A 381 24.02 9.87 -21.42
C THR A 381 25.05 9.60 -20.33
N GLU A 382 24.82 8.63 -19.45
CA GLU A 382 25.78 8.22 -18.40
C GLU A 382 27.12 7.77 -19.01
N ASN A 383 27.07 6.93 -20.03
CA ASN A 383 28.28 6.46 -20.75
C ASN A 383 29.06 7.61 -21.42
N LEU A 384 28.36 8.65 -21.88
CA LEU A 384 29.01 9.85 -22.41
C LEU A 384 29.71 10.63 -21.28
N ILE A 385 28.97 10.92 -20.20
CA ILE A 385 29.46 11.75 -19.09
C ILE A 385 30.67 11.13 -18.40
N ARG A 386 30.67 9.81 -18.18
CA ARG A 386 31.83 9.09 -17.59
C ARG A 386 33.10 9.16 -18.44
N LYS A 387 33.02 9.53 -19.73
CA LYS A 387 34.16 9.74 -20.62
C LYS A 387 34.67 11.18 -20.63
N VAL A 388 33.90 12.11 -20.12
CA VAL A 388 34.28 13.52 -20.03
C VAL A 388 35.33 13.68 -18.95
N ARG A 389 36.42 14.40 -19.25
CA ARG A 389 37.41 14.79 -18.25
C ARG A 389 37.03 16.12 -17.62
N PHE A 390 36.92 16.11 -16.32
CA PHE A 390 36.63 17.30 -15.52
C PHE A 390 37.92 17.85 -14.87
N ASP A 391 37.87 19.11 -14.43
CA ASP A 391 38.96 19.80 -13.70
C ASP A 391 39.08 19.35 -12.23
N ARG A 392 38.10 18.56 -11.77
CA ARG A 392 37.97 18.03 -10.40
C ARG A 392 37.37 16.65 -10.42
N ASP A 393 37.37 16.00 -9.25
CA ASP A 393 36.62 14.77 -9.03
C ASP A 393 35.10 15.06 -8.96
N VAL A 394 34.32 14.42 -9.82
CA VAL A 394 32.87 14.59 -9.93
C VAL A 394 32.21 13.22 -9.94
N GLU A 395 31.45 12.94 -8.90
CA GLU A 395 30.70 11.69 -8.78
C GLU A 395 29.48 11.70 -9.72
N VAL A 396 29.22 10.58 -10.44
CA VAL A 396 28.10 10.45 -11.37
C VAL A 396 27.10 9.43 -10.83
N TYR A 397 25.84 9.86 -10.71
CA TYR A 397 24.74 9.08 -10.15
C TYR A 397 23.61 8.91 -11.17
N SER A 398 23.10 7.69 -11.29
CA SER A 398 21.83 7.42 -11.95
C SER A 398 20.69 7.65 -10.96
N VAL A 399 19.68 8.43 -11.33
CA VAL A 399 18.57 8.85 -10.46
C VAL A 399 17.24 8.45 -11.09
N ARG A 400 16.40 7.77 -10.33
CA ARG A 400 15.03 7.43 -10.79
C ARG A 400 14.20 8.67 -11.03
N GLU A 401 13.54 8.71 -12.17
CA GLU A 401 12.69 9.82 -12.58
C GLU A 401 11.18 9.53 -12.47
N ASP A 402 10.79 8.40 -11.85
CA ASP A 402 9.38 8.09 -11.62
C ASP A 402 8.63 9.26 -10.99
N GLY A 403 7.51 9.67 -11.61
CA GLY A 403 6.71 10.81 -11.16
C GLY A 403 7.34 12.20 -11.40
N ALA A 404 8.56 12.33 -11.96
CA ALA A 404 9.15 13.64 -12.27
C ALA A 404 8.31 14.42 -13.29
N SER A 405 7.75 13.73 -14.28
CA SER A 405 6.82 14.30 -15.26
C SER A 405 5.54 14.86 -14.60
N ILE A 406 5.03 14.16 -13.56
CA ILE A 406 3.83 14.58 -12.81
C ILE A 406 4.15 15.82 -11.96
N TYR A 407 5.28 15.80 -11.26
CA TYR A 407 5.76 16.97 -10.54
C TYR A 407 5.91 18.17 -11.48
N SER A 408 6.60 18.03 -12.60
CA SER A 408 6.89 19.14 -13.52
C SER A 408 5.65 19.84 -14.07
N ALA A 409 4.55 19.10 -14.24
CA ALA A 409 3.24 19.60 -14.67
C ALA A 409 2.36 20.11 -13.50
N SER A 410 2.74 19.84 -12.24
CA SER A 410 1.93 20.14 -11.06
C SER A 410 1.81 21.64 -10.76
N PRO A 411 0.77 22.06 -10.01
CA PRO A 411 0.66 23.42 -9.49
C PRO A 411 1.86 23.81 -8.60
N ILE A 412 2.43 22.84 -7.88
CA ILE A 412 3.59 23.02 -7.00
C ILE A 412 4.80 23.47 -7.82
N ALA A 413 5.12 22.72 -8.88
CA ALA A 413 6.26 23.05 -9.75
C ALA A 413 6.08 24.37 -10.47
N ARG A 414 4.84 24.73 -10.84
CA ARG A 414 4.53 26.04 -11.44
C ARG A 414 4.76 27.19 -10.46
N LYS A 415 4.42 26.99 -9.18
CA LYS A 415 4.65 27.97 -8.12
C LYS A 415 6.14 28.11 -7.79
N GLU A 416 6.90 27.00 -7.77
CA GLU A 416 8.35 27.03 -7.51
C GLU A 416 9.15 27.63 -8.69
N PHE A 417 8.74 27.36 -9.92
CA PHE A 417 9.43 27.75 -11.15
C PHE A 417 8.45 28.30 -12.20
N PRO A 418 7.87 29.51 -11.97
CA PRO A 418 6.87 30.08 -12.88
C PRO A 418 7.39 30.35 -14.29
N ASP A 419 8.66 30.78 -14.38
CA ASP A 419 9.29 31.23 -15.65
C ASP A 419 9.92 30.10 -16.47
N TYR A 420 9.86 28.85 -16.00
CA TYR A 420 10.50 27.70 -16.65
C TYR A 420 9.48 26.69 -17.16
N ASP A 421 9.81 26.01 -18.24
CA ASP A 421 8.96 24.99 -18.82
C ASP A 421 9.00 23.66 -18.05
N VAL A 422 8.13 22.72 -18.44
CA VAL A 422 8.00 21.41 -17.78
C VAL A 422 9.27 20.58 -17.83
N THR A 423 10.11 20.74 -18.87
CA THR A 423 11.33 19.95 -19.05
C THR A 423 12.43 20.40 -18.11
N VAL A 424 12.57 21.72 -17.90
CA VAL A 424 13.52 22.27 -16.93
C VAL A 424 13.09 21.89 -15.49
N ARG A 425 11.78 21.98 -15.18
CA ARG A 425 11.24 21.55 -13.88
C ARG A 425 11.51 20.08 -13.61
N GLY A 426 11.40 19.21 -14.64
CA GLY A 426 11.74 17.80 -14.56
C GLY A 426 13.22 17.58 -14.20
N ALA A 427 14.12 18.24 -14.91
CA ALA A 427 15.57 18.15 -14.67
C ALA A 427 15.94 18.65 -13.25
N VAL A 428 15.30 19.73 -12.76
CA VAL A 428 15.46 20.22 -11.36
C VAL A 428 15.05 19.15 -10.38
N SER A 429 13.89 18.49 -10.60
CA SER A 429 13.42 17.42 -9.72
C SER A 429 14.39 16.25 -9.65
N ILE A 430 14.98 15.84 -10.77
CA ILE A 430 16.02 14.79 -10.81
C ILE A 430 17.22 15.17 -9.92
N GLY A 431 17.70 16.41 -10.02
CA GLY A 431 18.81 16.88 -9.20
C GLY A 431 18.48 16.96 -7.71
N ARG A 432 17.29 17.47 -7.37
CA ARG A 432 16.83 17.58 -5.98
C ARG A 432 16.60 16.20 -5.33
N ARG A 433 16.17 15.20 -6.09
CA ARG A 433 16.06 13.81 -5.60
C ARG A 433 17.41 13.22 -5.21
N LEU A 434 18.49 13.60 -5.89
CA LEU A 434 19.83 13.20 -5.48
C LEU A 434 20.24 13.89 -4.19
N LEU A 435 19.93 15.19 -4.04
CA LEU A 435 20.23 15.96 -2.82
C LEU A 435 19.47 15.39 -1.61
N ASP A 436 18.15 15.25 -1.71
CA ASP A 436 17.29 14.63 -0.70
C ASP A 436 16.02 14.03 -1.33
N PRO A 437 15.95 12.70 -1.50
CA PRO A 437 14.79 12.01 -2.07
C PRO A 437 13.49 12.31 -1.33
N LEU A 438 13.51 12.30 0.02
CA LEU A 438 12.32 12.53 0.84
C LEU A 438 11.73 13.92 0.58
N SER A 439 12.55 14.96 0.66
CA SER A 439 12.12 16.35 0.49
C SER A 439 11.50 16.65 -0.87
N GLU A 440 11.93 15.92 -1.91
CA GLU A 440 11.39 16.11 -3.26
C GLU A 440 10.17 15.22 -3.54
N LEU A 441 10.22 13.93 -3.15
CA LEU A 441 9.16 12.97 -3.45
C LEU A 441 7.83 13.28 -2.73
N VAL A 442 7.87 13.91 -1.55
CA VAL A 442 6.64 14.33 -0.83
C VAL A 442 5.82 15.40 -1.57
N LYS A 443 6.38 16.03 -2.60
CA LYS A 443 5.66 16.99 -3.48
C LYS A 443 4.77 16.31 -4.51
N ILE A 444 4.90 14.99 -4.68
CA ILE A 444 4.18 14.18 -5.64
C ILE A 444 3.12 13.37 -4.90
N ASP A 445 1.91 13.25 -5.47
CA ASP A 445 0.93 12.30 -4.93
C ASP A 445 1.57 10.89 -4.89
N PRO A 446 1.63 10.24 -3.72
CA PRO A 446 2.27 8.92 -3.58
C PRO A 446 1.76 7.87 -4.56
N LYS A 447 0.49 7.95 -4.98
CA LYS A 447 -0.07 7.06 -6.02
C LYS A 447 0.52 7.28 -7.41
N SER A 448 1.17 8.41 -7.63
CA SER A 448 1.81 8.74 -8.91
C SER A 448 3.27 8.32 -8.95
N ILE A 449 3.80 7.81 -7.85
CA ILE A 449 5.14 7.22 -7.80
C ILE A 449 5.01 5.74 -8.18
N GLY A 450 5.79 5.27 -9.16
CA GLY A 450 5.78 3.89 -9.61
C GLY A 450 6.40 2.95 -8.56
N VAL A 451 5.57 2.32 -7.73
CA VAL A 451 6.04 1.43 -6.65
C VAL A 451 5.65 -0.03 -6.83
N GLY A 452 4.91 -0.36 -7.91
CA GLY A 452 4.55 -1.74 -8.19
C GLY A 452 3.77 -1.96 -9.47
N GLN A 453 3.79 -3.21 -9.97
CA GLN A 453 3.28 -3.58 -11.29
C GLN A 453 1.76 -3.44 -11.44
N TYR A 454 0.97 -3.71 -10.40
CA TYR A 454 -0.51 -3.69 -10.44
C TYR A 454 -1.11 -2.52 -9.64
N GLN A 455 -0.36 -1.42 -9.52
CA GLN A 455 -0.75 -0.29 -8.69
C GLN A 455 -2.09 0.36 -9.10
N HIS A 456 -2.43 0.32 -10.39
CA HIS A 456 -3.68 0.88 -10.92
C HIS A 456 -4.88 -0.08 -10.82
N GLU A 457 -4.65 -1.36 -10.57
CA GLU A 457 -5.68 -2.40 -10.49
C GLU A 457 -6.21 -2.61 -9.07
N VAL A 458 -5.48 -2.20 -8.04
CA VAL A 458 -5.90 -2.32 -6.65
C VAL A 458 -6.91 -1.22 -6.25
N ASN A 459 -7.57 -1.40 -5.12
CA ASN A 459 -8.48 -0.40 -4.57
C ASN A 459 -7.74 0.92 -4.31
N GLN A 460 -8.11 1.98 -5.04
CA GLN A 460 -7.41 3.26 -5.05
C GLN A 460 -7.55 4.06 -3.74
N ASN A 461 -8.62 3.84 -2.96
CA ASN A 461 -8.80 4.48 -1.67
C ASN A 461 -7.89 3.84 -0.61
N LEU A 462 -7.88 2.49 -0.54
CA LEU A 462 -6.98 1.76 0.35
C LEU A 462 -5.51 2.02 0.00
N LEU A 463 -5.18 2.08 -1.30
CA LEU A 463 -3.85 2.43 -1.76
C LEU A 463 -3.45 3.81 -1.25
N LYS A 464 -4.30 4.81 -1.43
CA LYS A 464 -4.02 6.17 -0.99
C LYS A 464 -3.79 6.23 0.52
N GLU A 465 -4.71 5.69 1.33
CA GLU A 465 -4.58 5.67 2.80
C GLU A 465 -3.25 5.04 3.22
N SER A 466 -2.90 3.88 2.64
CA SER A 466 -1.68 3.16 2.99
C SER A 466 -0.41 3.92 2.58
N LEU A 467 -0.39 4.53 1.40
CA LEU A 467 0.78 5.29 0.93
C LEU A 467 0.94 6.61 1.67
N ASP A 468 -0.15 7.29 2.03
CA ASP A 468 -0.12 8.51 2.86
C ASP A 468 0.45 8.20 4.26
N ASP A 469 0.04 7.08 4.88
CA ASP A 469 0.60 6.60 6.16
C ASP A 469 2.12 6.37 6.05
N VAL A 470 2.59 5.81 4.94
CA VAL A 470 4.03 5.60 4.69
C VAL A 470 4.79 6.91 4.60
N VAL A 471 4.25 7.92 3.92
CA VAL A 471 4.89 9.25 3.84
C VAL A 471 4.99 9.87 5.22
N VAL A 472 3.90 9.85 6.00
CA VAL A 472 3.88 10.35 7.39
C VAL A 472 4.91 9.61 8.24
N SER A 473 4.95 8.28 8.19
CA SER A 473 5.95 7.47 8.93
C SER A 473 7.39 7.83 8.53
N ALA A 474 7.69 7.94 7.23
CA ALA A 474 9.02 8.25 6.72
C ALA A 474 9.50 9.64 7.18
N VAL A 475 8.66 10.67 7.04
CA VAL A 475 8.97 12.05 7.45
C VAL A 475 9.26 12.14 8.94
N ASN A 476 8.44 11.51 9.78
CA ASN A 476 8.60 11.53 11.23
C ASN A 476 9.78 10.64 11.71
N THR A 477 10.13 9.59 10.97
CA THR A 477 11.32 8.77 11.25
C THR A 477 12.62 9.55 11.01
N VAL A 478 12.70 10.29 9.91
CA VAL A 478 13.89 11.10 9.57
C VAL A 478 13.99 12.34 10.47
N GLY A 479 12.85 12.97 10.77
CA GLY A 479 12.75 14.27 11.41
C GLY A 479 13.05 15.41 10.41
N VAL A 480 12.59 16.58 10.72
CA VAL A 480 12.54 17.71 9.76
C VAL A 480 13.19 18.95 10.32
N ASP A 481 14.16 19.54 9.61
CA ASP A 481 14.69 20.86 9.96
C ASP A 481 13.65 21.93 9.61
N VAL A 482 13.14 22.63 10.63
CA VAL A 482 12.06 23.62 10.47
C VAL A 482 12.51 24.86 9.68
N ASN A 483 13.81 25.16 9.69
CA ASN A 483 14.36 26.31 8.99
C ASN A 483 14.60 26.05 7.49
N LEU A 484 14.78 24.79 7.09
CA LEU A 484 15.09 24.41 5.71
C LEU A 484 13.89 23.80 4.98
N ALA A 485 13.01 23.12 5.70
CA ALA A 485 11.93 22.33 5.11
C ALA A 485 10.92 23.17 4.32
N SER A 486 10.45 22.61 3.21
CA SER A 486 9.32 23.16 2.44
C SER A 486 7.99 22.95 3.18
N PRO A 487 6.95 23.73 2.88
CA PRO A 487 5.62 23.52 3.45
C PRO A 487 5.07 22.13 3.08
N TYR A 488 5.48 21.59 1.92
CA TYR A 488 5.10 20.27 1.43
C TYR A 488 5.70 19.13 2.25
N LEU A 489 6.87 19.33 2.87
CA LEU A 489 7.45 18.35 3.80
C LEU A 489 6.86 18.53 5.21
N LEU A 490 6.75 19.77 5.68
CA LEU A 490 6.25 20.08 7.02
C LEU A 490 4.81 19.57 7.27
N GLN A 491 3.95 19.55 6.25
CA GLN A 491 2.56 19.10 6.41
C GLN A 491 2.42 17.63 6.85
N TYR A 492 3.45 16.81 6.64
CA TYR A 492 3.48 15.40 7.05
C TYR A 492 4.09 15.18 8.43
N VAL A 493 4.57 16.22 9.09
CA VAL A 493 5.00 16.14 10.49
C VAL A 493 3.78 15.96 11.38
N SER A 494 3.86 15.04 12.34
CA SER A 494 2.80 14.79 13.32
C SER A 494 2.28 16.07 13.94
N GLY A 495 0.96 16.23 14.03
CA GLY A 495 0.34 17.43 14.58
C GLY A 495 0.34 18.67 13.68
N LEU A 496 1.01 18.64 12.55
CA LEU A 496 0.98 19.68 11.52
C LEU A 496 0.07 19.24 10.36
N GLY A 497 -0.54 20.20 9.73
CA GLY A 497 -1.29 20.00 8.48
C GLY A 497 -0.88 21.08 7.49
N PRO A 498 -1.44 21.09 6.27
CA PRO A 498 -1.04 22.03 5.21
C PRO A 498 -1.05 23.49 5.66
N SER A 499 -2.10 23.91 6.36
CA SER A 499 -2.25 25.30 6.82
C SER A 499 -1.20 25.71 7.87
N LEU A 500 -0.88 24.81 8.83
CA LEU A 500 0.17 25.07 9.82
C LEU A 500 1.56 25.08 9.18
N ALA A 501 1.80 24.16 8.24
CA ALA A 501 3.06 24.13 7.48
C ALA A 501 3.31 25.44 6.71
N GLU A 502 2.29 25.98 6.03
CA GLU A 502 2.37 27.28 5.37
C GLU A 502 2.61 28.43 6.37
N ASN A 503 1.94 28.41 7.54
CA ASN A 503 2.12 29.42 8.57
C ASN A 503 3.56 29.40 9.15
N ILE A 504 4.15 28.23 9.34
CA ILE A 504 5.54 28.07 9.79
C ILE A 504 6.49 28.70 8.77
N VAL A 505 6.34 28.37 7.48
CA VAL A 505 7.17 28.92 6.43
C VAL A 505 7.01 30.45 6.33
N LYS A 506 5.77 30.92 6.39
CA LYS A 506 5.50 32.37 6.39
C LYS A 506 6.16 33.06 7.58
N HIS A 507 6.02 32.53 8.78
CA HIS A 507 6.63 33.10 10.00
C HIS A 507 8.13 33.21 9.87
N ARG A 508 8.84 32.17 9.38
CA ARG A 508 10.30 32.24 9.20
C ARG A 508 10.71 33.23 8.10
N THR A 509 9.87 33.42 7.07
CA THR A 509 10.12 34.43 6.03
C THR A 509 9.99 35.87 6.59
N ASP A 510 8.96 36.10 7.42
CA ASP A 510 8.64 37.43 7.95
C ASP A 510 9.51 37.79 9.16
N CYS A 511 9.86 36.83 10.03
CA CYS A 511 10.51 37.04 11.32
C CYS A 511 11.96 36.49 11.40
N GLY A 512 12.44 35.78 10.37
CA GLY A 512 13.73 35.12 10.37
C GLY A 512 13.67 33.66 10.84
N THR A 513 14.83 32.99 10.87
CA THR A 513 14.95 31.59 11.26
C THR A 513 14.65 31.39 12.74
N PHE A 514 14.00 30.25 13.05
CA PHE A 514 13.77 29.82 14.43
C PHE A 514 15.10 29.47 15.12
N LYS A 515 15.28 29.99 16.34
CA LYS A 515 16.44 29.73 17.19
C LYS A 515 16.16 28.70 18.27
N SER A 516 14.88 28.45 18.59
CA SER A 516 14.44 27.49 19.56
C SER A 516 13.07 26.88 19.18
N ARG A 517 12.80 25.66 19.64
CA ARG A 517 11.46 25.03 19.48
C ARG A 517 10.35 25.84 20.14
N LYS A 518 10.64 26.55 21.24
CA LYS A 518 9.66 27.42 21.93
C LYS A 518 9.13 28.52 21.02
N GLU A 519 9.92 29.00 20.07
CA GLU A 519 9.49 30.04 19.14
C GLU A 519 8.38 29.58 18.19
N LEU A 520 8.23 28.25 17.95
CA LEU A 520 7.13 27.71 17.18
C LEU A 520 5.76 28.07 17.76
N MET A 521 5.66 28.29 19.07
CA MET A 521 4.43 28.74 19.72
C MET A 521 3.99 30.14 19.31
N LYS A 522 4.89 30.93 18.66
CA LYS A 522 4.57 32.25 18.11
C LYS A 522 3.92 32.15 16.72
N VAL A 523 3.94 30.96 16.10
CA VAL A 523 3.36 30.77 14.77
C VAL A 523 1.84 30.79 14.84
N LYS A 524 1.23 31.53 13.93
CA LYS A 524 -0.25 31.66 13.85
C LYS A 524 -0.92 30.30 13.79
N SER A 525 -1.93 30.11 14.64
CA SER A 525 -2.76 28.88 14.74
C SER A 525 -2.04 27.62 15.21
N LEU A 526 -0.76 27.69 15.61
CA LEU A 526 -0.04 26.58 16.19
C LEU A 526 -0.29 26.56 17.71
N GLY A 527 -1.27 25.76 18.14
CA GLY A 527 -1.64 25.60 19.55
C GLY A 527 -0.79 24.60 20.31
N ALA A 528 -0.97 24.51 21.64
CA ALA A 528 -0.21 23.64 22.52
C ALA A 528 -0.25 22.15 22.07
N LYS A 529 -1.41 21.65 21.68
CA LYS A 529 -1.58 20.26 21.22
C LYS A 529 -0.81 19.94 19.92
N SER A 530 -0.85 20.86 18.94
CA SER A 530 -0.08 20.71 17.70
C SER A 530 1.42 20.81 17.98
N PHE A 531 1.83 21.70 18.88
CA PHE A 531 3.21 21.80 19.33
C PHE A 531 3.69 20.51 20.00
N GLU A 532 2.93 19.98 20.95
CA GLU A 532 3.22 18.71 21.63
C GLU A 532 3.46 17.59 20.62
N GLN A 533 2.57 17.42 19.63
CA GLN A 533 2.74 16.35 18.66
C GLN A 533 3.89 16.57 17.67
N ALA A 534 4.22 17.81 17.34
CA ALA A 534 5.21 18.12 16.31
C ALA A 534 6.64 18.30 16.85
N ALA A 535 6.78 18.81 18.07
CA ALA A 535 8.05 19.33 18.58
C ALA A 535 9.20 18.31 18.57
N GLY A 536 8.92 17.03 18.88
CA GLY A 536 9.94 15.98 18.88
C GLY A 536 10.44 15.59 17.47
N PHE A 537 9.66 15.89 16.43
CA PHE A 537 10.01 15.59 15.04
C PHE A 537 10.62 16.78 14.31
N LEU A 538 10.48 17.99 14.85
CA LEU A 538 11.08 19.20 14.29
C LEU A 538 12.46 19.43 14.92
N ARG A 539 13.44 19.75 14.08
CA ARG A 539 14.82 20.02 14.49
C ARG A 539 15.22 21.43 14.08
N ILE A 540 16.15 22.01 14.83
CA ILE A 540 16.73 23.32 14.56
C ILE A 540 18.24 23.20 14.61
N GLN A 541 18.88 23.20 13.44
CA GLN A 541 20.34 23.18 13.37
C GLN A 541 20.91 24.48 13.92
N GLY A 542 21.93 24.38 14.77
CA GLY A 542 22.52 25.57 15.40
C GLY A 542 21.61 26.23 16.44
N ALA A 543 20.63 25.51 17.01
CA ALA A 543 19.76 26.03 18.05
C ALA A 543 20.52 26.55 19.28
N GLU A 544 19.98 27.56 19.95
CA GLU A 544 20.50 28.08 21.22
C GLU A 544 20.45 27.01 22.32
N TYR A 545 19.45 26.12 22.28
CA TYR A 545 19.31 25.00 23.22
C TYR A 545 19.68 23.64 22.54
N PRO A 546 20.71 22.94 23.04
CA PRO A 546 21.29 21.80 22.32
C PRO A 546 20.29 20.69 21.98
N LEU A 547 19.29 20.45 22.84
CA LEU A 547 18.28 19.41 22.61
C LEU A 547 17.29 19.74 21.49
N ASP A 548 17.20 21.00 21.04
CA ASP A 548 16.33 21.41 19.93
C ASP A 548 16.80 20.87 18.57
N ASN A 549 18.06 20.41 18.48
CA ASN A 549 18.59 19.67 17.33
C ASN A 549 18.63 18.14 17.56
N SER A 550 17.76 17.61 18.41
CA SER A 550 17.68 16.17 18.71
C SER A 550 16.24 15.67 18.54
N ALA A 551 16.00 14.38 18.65
CA ALA A 551 14.66 13.81 18.72
C ALA A 551 14.14 13.66 20.18
N VAL A 552 14.83 14.20 21.17
CA VAL A 552 14.31 14.28 22.54
C VAL A 552 13.10 15.21 22.55
N HIS A 553 12.00 14.74 23.12
CA HIS A 553 10.79 15.54 23.25
C HIS A 553 10.95 16.65 24.30
N PRO A 554 10.42 17.85 24.12
CA PRO A 554 10.53 18.95 25.09
C PRO A 554 10.04 18.59 26.50
N GLU A 555 9.06 17.71 26.65
CA GLU A 555 8.60 17.19 27.96
C GLU A 555 9.71 16.49 28.74
N SER A 556 10.66 15.88 28.03
CA SER A 556 11.79 15.15 28.64
C SER A 556 13.05 16.00 28.86
N TYR A 557 13.04 17.29 28.55
CA TYR A 557 14.21 18.17 28.72
C TYR A 557 14.68 18.23 30.18
N ALA A 558 13.75 18.37 31.10
CA ALA A 558 14.04 18.39 32.53
C ALA A 558 14.77 17.11 33.02
N VAL A 559 14.45 15.96 32.38
CA VAL A 559 15.13 14.68 32.70
C VAL A 559 16.59 14.74 32.25
N VAL A 560 16.86 15.22 31.04
CA VAL A 560 18.23 15.35 30.50
C VAL A 560 19.03 16.39 31.30
N GLU A 561 18.42 17.47 31.73
CA GLU A 561 19.06 18.46 32.62
C GLU A 561 19.45 17.86 33.97
N LYS A 562 18.58 17.00 34.56
CA LYS A 562 18.92 16.23 35.78
C LYS A 562 20.11 15.28 35.54
N MET A 563 20.16 14.63 34.34
CA MET A 563 21.29 13.75 33.96
C MET A 563 22.61 14.53 33.88
N ALA A 564 22.61 15.71 33.20
CA ALA A 564 23.78 16.56 33.11
C ALA A 564 24.27 17.05 34.52
N LYS A 565 23.34 17.52 35.36
CA LYS A 565 23.63 17.96 36.74
C LYS A 565 24.23 16.84 37.58
N LYS A 566 23.73 15.61 37.44
CA LYS A 566 24.26 14.44 38.21
C LYS A 566 25.69 14.13 37.80
N LEU A 567 25.99 14.23 36.50
CA LEU A 567 27.37 14.05 36.00
C LEU A 567 28.27 15.29 36.16
N LYS A 568 27.74 16.40 36.73
CA LYS A 568 28.43 17.68 36.88
C LYS A 568 28.99 18.21 35.58
N THR A 569 28.21 18.09 34.49
CA THR A 569 28.56 18.53 33.14
C THR A 569 27.48 19.45 32.56
N THR A 570 27.78 20.09 31.44
CA THR A 570 26.81 20.90 30.68
C THR A 570 26.04 20.06 29.67
N LEU A 571 24.88 20.56 29.19
CA LEU A 571 24.12 19.88 28.12
C LEU A 571 24.93 19.78 26.83
N GLN A 572 25.72 20.81 26.50
CA GLN A 572 26.59 20.81 25.31
C GLN A 572 27.62 19.70 25.36
N GLU A 573 28.23 19.46 26.53
CA GLU A 573 29.23 18.42 26.71
C GLU A 573 28.62 17.02 26.81
N LEU A 574 27.40 16.88 27.31
CA LEU A 574 26.71 15.60 27.44
C LEU A 574 26.23 15.09 26.07
N VAL A 575 25.66 15.96 25.24
CA VAL A 575 25.07 15.60 23.95
C VAL A 575 26.16 15.13 22.98
N GLY A 576 26.10 13.86 22.55
CA GLY A 576 27.07 13.23 21.65
C GLY A 576 28.29 12.59 22.37
N ASN A 577 28.45 12.77 23.67
CA ASN A 577 29.56 12.22 24.42
C ASN A 577 29.22 10.82 24.98
N LYS A 578 29.68 9.79 24.28
CA LYS A 578 29.38 8.40 24.62
C LYS A 578 29.86 7.99 26.00
N GLU A 579 31.06 8.46 26.41
CA GLU A 579 31.67 8.10 27.69
C GLU A 579 30.86 8.65 28.88
N LEU A 580 30.38 9.86 28.80
CA LEU A 580 29.51 10.45 29.81
C LEU A 580 28.14 9.77 29.84
N ILE A 581 27.56 9.48 28.65
CA ILE A 581 26.24 8.88 28.55
C ILE A 581 26.24 7.43 29.10
N GLU A 582 27.31 6.66 28.92
CA GLU A 582 27.42 5.29 29.44
C GLU A 582 27.47 5.23 30.99
N GLN A 583 27.80 6.32 31.66
CA GLN A 583 27.75 6.43 33.10
C GLN A 583 26.34 6.60 33.68
N ILE A 584 25.35 6.97 32.80
CA ILE A 584 23.97 7.19 33.21
C ILE A 584 23.26 5.84 33.34
N LYS A 585 22.75 5.54 34.53
CA LYS A 585 22.01 4.29 34.81
C LYS A 585 20.53 4.60 35.04
N HIS A 586 19.64 3.77 34.52
CA HIS A 586 18.19 3.93 34.71
C HIS A 586 17.78 3.92 36.20
N ALA A 587 18.47 3.13 37.02
CA ALA A 587 18.22 3.07 38.47
C ALA A 587 18.29 4.44 39.17
N ASP A 588 19.04 5.37 38.61
CA ASP A 588 19.17 6.73 39.12
C ASP A 588 18.04 7.70 38.70
N PHE A 589 17.15 7.25 37.83
CA PHE A 589 16.03 8.00 37.25
C PHE A 589 14.79 7.14 37.27
N SER A 590 14.45 6.55 38.42
CA SER A 590 13.32 5.63 38.59
C SER A 590 11.95 6.29 38.41
N ASP A 591 11.88 7.64 38.38
CA ASP A 591 10.72 8.43 38.04
C ASP A 591 10.44 8.52 36.53
N VAL A 592 11.35 8.02 35.72
CA VAL A 592 11.22 7.96 34.26
C VAL A 592 11.00 6.52 33.83
N ASP A 593 9.98 6.25 33.02
CA ASP A 593 9.77 4.91 32.49
C ASP A 593 10.96 4.46 31.61
N LYS A 594 11.13 3.13 31.53
CA LYS A 594 12.29 2.54 30.85
C LYS A 594 12.32 2.85 29.35
N PHE A 595 11.18 2.88 28.67
CA PHE A 595 11.13 3.16 27.23
C PHE A 595 11.59 4.59 26.94
N THR A 596 11.07 5.57 27.68
CA THR A 596 11.47 6.97 27.57
C THR A 596 12.94 7.16 27.92
N PHE A 597 13.44 6.50 28.98
CA PHE A 597 14.84 6.55 29.35
C PHE A 597 15.75 6.01 28.23
N ASP A 598 15.45 4.81 27.69
CA ASP A 598 16.23 4.18 26.64
C ASP A 598 16.24 5.02 25.35
N ASP A 599 15.10 5.61 24.99
CA ASP A 599 14.98 6.51 23.82
C ASP A 599 15.83 7.77 24.00
N ILE A 600 15.81 8.41 25.20
CA ILE A 600 16.65 9.56 25.52
C ILE A 600 18.13 9.19 25.40
N ILE A 601 18.58 8.11 26.00
CA ILE A 601 19.97 7.65 25.97
C ILE A 601 20.44 7.38 24.52
N ASN A 602 19.61 6.73 23.73
CA ASN A 602 19.92 6.43 22.33
C ASN A 602 20.05 7.72 21.48
N GLU A 603 19.19 8.67 21.73
CA GLU A 603 19.22 9.96 21.02
C GLU A 603 20.41 10.84 21.45
N LEU A 604 20.73 10.88 22.74
CA LEU A 604 21.90 11.61 23.24
C LEU A 604 23.23 11.06 22.70
N LYS A 605 23.33 9.74 22.48
CA LYS A 605 24.54 9.12 21.88
C LYS A 605 24.78 9.56 20.44
N LYS A 606 23.71 9.90 19.69
CA LYS A 606 23.78 10.28 18.28
C LYS A 606 22.70 11.34 17.96
N PRO A 607 22.87 12.56 18.49
CA PRO A 607 21.84 13.59 18.39
C PRO A 607 21.57 13.98 16.93
N GLY A 608 20.29 14.13 16.60
CA GLY A 608 19.87 14.59 15.28
C GLY A 608 20.32 13.73 14.10
N ARG A 609 20.74 12.50 14.34
CA ARG A 609 21.23 11.63 13.27
C ARG A 609 20.10 11.29 12.28
N ASP A 610 20.35 11.58 11.00
CA ASP A 610 19.55 11.01 9.92
C ASP A 610 19.76 9.49 9.90
N PRO A 611 18.69 8.67 10.00
CA PRO A 611 18.80 7.22 9.98
C PRO A 611 19.23 6.68 8.61
N ARG A 612 19.11 7.48 7.54
CA ARG A 612 19.47 7.09 6.17
C ARG A 612 20.99 6.97 6.01
N LYS A 613 21.41 6.05 5.16
CA LYS A 613 22.84 5.88 4.80
C LYS A 613 23.24 7.00 3.84
N LYS A 614 24.54 7.26 3.68
CA LYS A 614 25.04 8.15 2.63
C LYS A 614 24.91 7.50 1.25
N ALA A 615 24.64 8.32 0.22
CA ALA A 615 24.62 7.86 -1.18
C ALA A 615 25.97 7.23 -1.58
N LYS A 616 25.91 6.19 -2.40
CA LYS A 616 27.10 5.51 -2.93
C LYS A 616 27.00 5.45 -4.44
N VAL A 617 28.12 5.69 -5.12
CA VAL A 617 28.25 5.51 -6.55
C VAL A 617 28.15 4.02 -6.89
N PHE A 618 27.47 3.71 -7.98
CA PHE A 618 27.33 2.36 -8.53
C PHE A 618 27.72 2.34 -10.01
N GLU A 619 28.37 1.27 -10.44
CA GLU A 619 28.79 1.09 -11.82
C GLU A 619 28.31 -0.26 -12.35
N PHE A 620 27.62 -0.22 -13.49
CA PHE A 620 27.30 -1.43 -14.26
C PHE A 620 28.50 -1.91 -15.05
N ASP A 621 28.48 -3.18 -15.48
CA ASP A 621 29.46 -3.68 -16.43
C ASP A 621 29.27 -3.02 -17.80
N ALA A 622 30.22 -2.18 -18.17
CA ALA A 622 30.18 -1.39 -19.40
C ALA A 622 30.24 -2.23 -20.69
N ALA A 623 30.68 -3.50 -20.61
CA ALA A 623 30.78 -4.41 -21.74
C ALA A 623 29.42 -4.97 -22.18
N LEU A 624 28.43 -5.00 -21.30
CA LEU A 624 27.10 -5.58 -21.54
C LEU A 624 26.11 -4.56 -22.10
N LYS A 625 25.51 -4.90 -23.26
CA LYS A 625 24.55 -4.02 -23.94
C LYS A 625 23.20 -4.66 -24.22
N SER A 626 23.15 -5.99 -24.31
CA SER A 626 21.93 -6.71 -24.70
C SER A 626 21.86 -8.12 -24.11
N ILE A 627 20.65 -8.70 -24.12
CA ILE A 627 20.37 -10.03 -23.56
C ILE A 627 21.14 -11.15 -24.29
N GLU A 628 21.45 -10.97 -25.57
CA GLU A 628 22.18 -11.96 -26.39
C GLU A 628 23.65 -12.14 -25.95
N GLN A 629 24.21 -11.18 -25.23
CA GLN A 629 25.58 -11.23 -24.70
C GLN A 629 25.66 -11.98 -23.37
N LEU A 630 24.53 -12.27 -22.75
CA LEU A 630 24.46 -12.96 -21.47
C LEU A 630 24.75 -14.46 -21.62
N ARG A 631 25.38 -15.03 -20.61
CA ARG A 631 25.66 -16.48 -20.52
C ARG A 631 25.32 -16.98 -19.10
N MET A 632 24.91 -18.24 -19.02
CA MET A 632 24.69 -18.92 -17.75
C MET A 632 25.96 -18.89 -16.89
N GLY A 633 25.78 -18.63 -15.57
CA GLY A 633 26.88 -18.55 -14.62
C GLY A 633 27.63 -17.20 -14.61
N MET A 634 27.30 -16.25 -15.48
CA MET A 634 27.88 -14.90 -15.39
C MET A 634 27.51 -14.23 -14.09
N LYS A 635 28.49 -13.60 -13.43
CA LYS A 635 28.30 -12.78 -12.24
C LYS A 635 28.39 -11.31 -12.62
N LEU A 636 27.33 -10.56 -12.30
CA LEU A 636 27.14 -9.19 -12.75
C LEU A 636 26.77 -8.29 -11.57
N PRO A 637 27.23 -7.04 -11.55
CA PRO A 637 26.71 -6.04 -10.65
C PRO A 637 25.27 -5.68 -11.04
N GLY A 638 24.39 -5.51 -10.04
CA GLY A 638 23.00 -5.17 -10.28
C GLY A 638 22.41 -4.26 -9.21
N ILE A 639 21.38 -3.53 -9.59
CA ILE A 639 20.58 -2.69 -8.70
C ILE A 639 19.17 -3.24 -8.66
N VAL A 640 18.63 -3.42 -7.45
CA VAL A 640 17.23 -3.83 -7.25
C VAL A 640 16.30 -2.71 -7.68
N THR A 641 15.44 -3.00 -8.66
CA THR A 641 14.48 -2.04 -9.22
C THR A 641 13.07 -2.20 -8.68
N ASN A 642 12.71 -3.41 -8.23
CA ASN A 642 11.39 -3.69 -7.64
C ASN A 642 11.48 -4.93 -6.75
N VAL A 643 10.74 -4.94 -5.63
CA VAL A 643 10.59 -6.10 -4.74
C VAL A 643 9.13 -6.51 -4.75
N THR A 644 8.88 -7.82 -4.91
CA THR A 644 7.55 -8.44 -4.98
C THR A 644 7.49 -9.65 -4.04
N ASP A 645 6.29 -10.19 -3.79
CA ASP A 645 6.11 -11.37 -2.93
C ASP A 645 6.80 -12.65 -3.44
N PHE A 646 7.06 -12.72 -4.74
CA PHE A 646 7.71 -13.87 -5.38
C PHE A 646 9.20 -13.68 -5.65
N GLY A 647 9.75 -12.48 -5.41
CA GLY A 647 11.17 -12.19 -5.62
C GLY A 647 11.47 -10.74 -5.89
N ALA A 648 12.64 -10.45 -6.45
CA ALA A 648 13.10 -9.10 -6.74
C ALA A 648 13.55 -8.95 -8.19
N PHE A 649 13.16 -7.86 -8.82
CA PHE A 649 13.66 -7.47 -10.14
C PHE A 649 14.94 -6.67 -9.98
N VAL A 650 15.92 -7.00 -10.80
CA VAL A 650 17.27 -6.42 -10.76
C VAL A 650 17.65 -5.90 -12.13
N ASN A 651 18.04 -4.65 -12.20
CA ASN A 651 18.69 -4.07 -13.37
C ASN A 651 20.16 -4.48 -13.36
N ILE A 652 20.60 -5.18 -14.37
CA ILE A 652 21.97 -5.69 -14.55
C ILE A 652 22.76 -4.93 -15.63
N GLY A 653 22.28 -3.73 -16.00
CA GLY A 653 22.96 -2.90 -17.01
C GLY A 653 22.48 -3.11 -18.45
N ILE A 654 21.45 -3.92 -18.70
CA ILE A 654 20.80 -4.07 -20.02
C ILE A 654 19.34 -3.59 -19.97
N LYS A 655 18.64 -3.59 -21.11
CA LYS A 655 17.26 -3.09 -21.20
C LYS A 655 16.29 -3.92 -20.36
N GLU A 656 16.46 -5.22 -20.34
CA GLU A 656 15.62 -6.18 -19.63
C GLU A 656 16.10 -6.34 -18.19
N ASN A 657 15.17 -6.28 -17.23
CA ASN A 657 15.47 -6.60 -15.84
C ASN A 657 15.47 -8.11 -15.62
N GLY A 658 16.41 -8.61 -14.84
CA GLY A 658 16.40 -9.99 -14.37
C GLY A 658 15.55 -10.17 -13.12
N LEU A 659 15.05 -11.39 -12.87
CA LEU A 659 14.29 -11.75 -11.69
C LEU A 659 15.11 -12.68 -10.78
N ILE A 660 15.31 -12.27 -9.53
CA ILE A 660 15.72 -13.18 -8.46
C ILE A 660 14.45 -13.73 -7.82
N HIS A 661 14.11 -14.99 -8.09
CA HIS A 661 12.99 -15.64 -7.42
C HIS A 661 13.31 -15.78 -5.93
N LYS A 662 12.29 -15.77 -5.04
CA LYS A 662 12.47 -15.86 -3.59
C LYS A 662 13.31 -17.06 -3.13
N SER A 663 13.28 -18.18 -3.85
CA SER A 663 14.12 -19.35 -3.58
C SER A 663 15.60 -19.15 -3.94
N GLN A 664 15.97 -18.05 -4.59
CA GLN A 664 17.33 -17.70 -5.03
C GLN A 664 17.87 -16.47 -4.28
N LEU A 665 17.14 -15.95 -3.28
CA LEU A 665 17.53 -14.80 -2.47
C LEU A 665 18.47 -15.16 -1.31
N ALA A 666 18.26 -16.34 -0.72
CA ALA A 666 19.05 -16.84 0.41
C ALA A 666 19.00 -18.39 0.43
N ASP A 667 19.93 -18.98 1.16
CA ASP A 667 20.00 -20.45 1.35
C ASP A 667 18.98 -20.96 2.41
N VAL A 668 18.14 -20.06 2.97
CA VAL A 668 17.04 -20.38 3.88
C VAL A 668 15.70 -20.14 3.21
N PHE A 669 14.63 -20.72 3.76
CA PHE A 669 13.28 -20.49 3.24
C PHE A 669 12.86 -19.03 3.43
N VAL A 670 12.67 -18.32 2.32
CA VAL A 670 12.28 -16.91 2.30
C VAL A 670 10.76 -16.81 2.25
N VAL A 671 10.15 -16.33 3.34
CA VAL A 671 8.71 -16.04 3.40
C VAL A 671 8.45 -14.70 2.71
N ASN A 672 9.16 -13.67 3.12
CA ASN A 672 9.00 -12.31 2.61
C ASN A 672 10.32 -11.83 2.00
N PRO A 673 10.39 -11.60 0.67
CA PRO A 673 11.59 -11.12 0.01
C PRO A 673 12.15 -9.82 0.56
N SER A 674 11.30 -8.90 1.04
CA SER A 674 11.73 -7.60 1.58
C SER A 674 12.59 -7.70 2.85
N ASP A 675 12.60 -8.84 3.53
CA ASP A 675 13.46 -9.07 4.70
C ASP A 675 14.92 -9.37 4.29
N PHE A 676 15.14 -9.80 3.04
CA PHE A 676 16.43 -10.23 2.51
C PHE A 676 17.03 -9.31 1.45
N ILE A 677 16.19 -8.47 0.84
CA ILE A 677 16.60 -7.57 -0.24
C ILE A 677 15.81 -6.27 -0.19
N SER A 678 16.48 -5.17 -0.45
CA SER A 678 15.88 -3.83 -0.43
C SER A 678 15.90 -3.19 -1.80
N LEU A 679 14.94 -2.31 -2.06
CA LEU A 679 14.92 -1.48 -3.25
C LEU A 679 16.21 -0.64 -3.32
N HIS A 680 16.81 -0.50 -4.50
CA HIS A 680 18.10 0.15 -4.73
C HIS A 680 19.30 -0.52 -4.01
N GLU A 681 19.14 -1.72 -3.49
CA GLU A 681 20.29 -2.48 -3.00
C GLU A 681 21.24 -2.79 -4.16
N HIS A 682 22.51 -2.44 -3.96
CA HIS A 682 23.60 -2.80 -4.86
C HIS A 682 24.07 -4.21 -4.49
N LEU A 683 24.05 -5.12 -5.43
CA LEU A 683 24.39 -6.52 -5.20
C LEU A 683 25.06 -7.14 -6.42
N VAL A 684 25.68 -8.29 -6.23
CA VAL A 684 26.18 -9.13 -7.30
C VAL A 684 25.18 -10.25 -7.52
N VAL A 685 24.81 -10.48 -8.78
CA VAL A 685 23.90 -11.55 -9.20
C VAL A 685 24.59 -12.51 -10.15
N GLU A 686 24.15 -13.76 -10.12
CA GLU A 686 24.58 -14.80 -11.06
C GLU A 686 23.39 -15.19 -11.94
N ILE A 687 23.62 -15.35 -13.24
CA ILE A 687 22.61 -15.78 -14.21
C ILE A 687 22.36 -17.29 -14.04
N VAL A 688 21.14 -17.66 -13.63
CA VAL A 688 20.74 -19.06 -13.40
C VAL A 688 19.76 -19.60 -14.45
N SER A 689 19.10 -18.73 -15.19
CA SER A 689 18.26 -19.11 -16.35
C SER A 689 18.19 -17.97 -17.36
N LEU A 690 18.09 -18.32 -18.65
CA LEU A 690 18.04 -17.36 -19.74
C LEU A 690 17.07 -17.85 -20.82
N ASP A 691 16.04 -17.08 -21.09
CA ASP A 691 15.07 -17.27 -22.17
C ASP A 691 15.08 -16.03 -23.06
N ILE A 692 15.83 -16.12 -24.17
CA ILE A 692 16.04 -14.99 -25.08
C ILE A 692 14.77 -14.64 -25.84
N GLU A 693 13.96 -15.65 -26.24
CA GLU A 693 12.73 -15.43 -27.00
C GLU A 693 11.68 -14.68 -26.18
N ARG A 694 11.55 -15.05 -24.91
CA ARG A 694 10.62 -14.42 -23.96
C ARG A 694 11.22 -13.25 -23.21
N LYS A 695 12.50 -12.94 -23.45
CA LYS A 695 13.27 -11.89 -22.75
C LYS A 695 13.23 -12.05 -21.22
N ARG A 696 13.32 -13.29 -20.72
CA ARG A 696 13.31 -13.60 -19.30
C ARG A 696 14.70 -14.01 -18.83
N ILE A 697 15.15 -13.37 -17.74
CA ILE A 697 16.47 -13.60 -17.13
C ILE A 697 16.24 -14.00 -15.69
N GLY A 698 16.58 -15.23 -15.33
CA GLY A 698 16.58 -15.68 -13.95
C GLY A 698 17.93 -15.45 -13.30
N LEU A 699 17.91 -14.87 -12.11
CA LEU A 699 19.06 -14.48 -11.35
C LEU A 699 19.10 -15.15 -9.97
N LYS A 700 20.29 -15.32 -9.42
CA LYS A 700 20.54 -15.70 -8.04
C LYS A 700 21.35 -14.61 -7.34
N LYS A 701 21.00 -14.27 -6.11
CA LYS A 701 21.79 -13.36 -5.28
C LYS A 701 23.10 -14.07 -4.88
N VAL A 702 24.23 -13.47 -5.17
CA VAL A 702 25.53 -13.97 -4.70
C VAL A 702 25.77 -13.40 -3.32
N SER A 703 25.92 -14.27 -2.30
CA SER A 703 26.27 -13.84 -0.95
C SER A 703 27.62 -13.10 -1.00
N LYS A 704 27.72 -11.96 -0.31
CA LYS A 704 29.01 -11.32 -0.10
C LYS A 704 29.92 -12.31 0.63
N THR A 705 30.97 -12.77 -0.05
CA THR A 705 32.13 -13.40 0.60
C THR A 705 32.85 -12.39 1.46
#